data_d39635a5156f3152668f17501121e88d
#
_entry.id   d39635a5156f3152668f17501121e88d
#
_cell.length_a   1.000
_cell.length_b   1.000
_cell.length_c   1.000
_cell.angle_alpha   90.00
_cell.angle_beta   90.00
_cell.angle_gamma   90.00
#
_symmetry.space_group_name_H-M   'P 1'
#
loop_
_entity.id
_entity.type
_entity.pdbx_description
1 polymer ?
#
loop_
_entity_poly.entity_id
_entity_poly.type
_entity_poly.pdbx_seq_one_letter_code
_entity_poly.pdbx_strand_id
1 'polypeptide(L)'
;MIKRLLSLVTAFVAFCCIANAQAFQRNEAGLGLKYNKIEKMAPTRAAAEGALFTYAQGDGYTGVGANAKHYDCAIFIPGKFAGNKIDQMGFYLIDHKVVNNVKCWIAKELPSSITSSECEFFKDITPTTSISVDGKPEIVTVENYTIPAEGCYVGYSFDVTSLTSQAGLYPIAFDGSSYCDEYGGYVCLQGKWDSMASYGFGNLLTFVSMSGDNFLGNAASFVSDNIGRVITMKNGNVNISAMIKNDGVTPMTSVAYTVKDVATGETSAENTVNIDNLQINNVCVIDIPLTAGNDAKEAEKEFVITKVNGQPNETANATCKGSLIALTNAIKRRSVVEEFTATGCGYCTRGYAGMAALADTYPESFIGIAVHGKMNYDDPMRITDYNSVMVMAMVQGYPSAFINRGPSIDPYFGTSQSKLLGVLDDFEASLTLTEAEMSVWPEWNESQTEINVITDIQFFYSSNNAPYALAYVLLADGLQGSESNWWQTNYYSGATGAENEPYIYEYTQKGEQIKDMVYDHVAIMAKDVAEGIKGSIAAPLVADAVQRHETTFDLSNGVTSASKFNLLQDKSKLKVVAMLINTETGEIVNAAERAVGTFGTGISVVDPSEKEVKEVARYTIDGVQLSAPAKGINIVKMSDGTTRKVVVKQ
;
A
#
# COMPACT_ATOMS: atom_id res chain seq x y z
N MET A 1 9.54 -14.39 -9.50
CA MET A 1 8.48 -15.29 -8.99
C MET A 1 9.01 -16.29 -7.94
N ILE A 2 9.96 -17.16 -8.24
CA ILE A 2 10.45 -18.18 -7.28
C ILE A 2 11.13 -17.56 -6.04
N LYS A 3 11.90 -16.46 -6.15
CA LYS A 3 12.55 -15.80 -5.00
C LYS A 3 11.55 -15.09 -4.06
N ARG A 4 10.45 -14.51 -4.58
CA ARG A 4 9.37 -13.95 -3.73
C ARG A 4 8.51 -15.04 -3.11
N LEU A 5 8.29 -16.15 -3.79
CA LEU A 5 7.61 -17.32 -3.20
C LEU A 5 8.44 -17.96 -2.07
N LEU A 6 9.79 -18.00 -2.20
CA LEU A 6 10.66 -18.51 -1.14
C LEU A 6 10.69 -17.57 0.08
N SER A 7 10.65 -16.24 -0.11
CA SER A 7 10.56 -15.30 1.02
C SER A 7 9.18 -15.35 1.70
N LEU A 8 8.11 -15.61 0.95
CA LEU A 8 6.76 -15.84 1.48
C LEU A 8 6.65 -17.17 2.23
N VAL A 9 7.30 -18.24 1.74
CA VAL A 9 7.31 -19.54 2.43
C VAL A 9 8.15 -19.49 3.71
N THR A 10 9.27 -18.74 3.73
CA THR A 10 10.04 -18.50 4.97
C THR A 10 9.28 -17.64 5.98
N ALA A 11 8.51 -16.66 5.54
CA ALA A 11 7.60 -15.90 6.41
C ALA A 11 6.47 -16.79 6.96
N PHE A 12 5.95 -17.75 6.17
CA PHE A 12 4.88 -18.65 6.61
C PHE A 12 5.34 -19.65 7.67
N VAL A 13 6.58 -20.14 7.61
CA VAL A 13 7.16 -21.01 8.64
C VAL A 13 7.48 -20.24 9.92
N ALA A 14 7.86 -18.95 9.80
CA ALA A 14 8.05 -18.09 10.95
C ALA A 14 6.71 -17.78 11.68
N PHE A 15 5.60 -17.65 10.96
CA PHE A 15 4.29 -17.31 11.53
C PHE A 15 3.65 -18.43 12.37
N CYS A 16 3.97 -19.68 12.11
CA CYS A 16 3.49 -20.81 12.94
C CYS A 16 4.21 -20.94 14.29
N CYS A 17 5.34 -20.23 14.51
CA CYS A 17 6.09 -20.22 15.77
C CYS A 17 5.84 -18.97 16.63
N ILE A 18 5.01 -18.02 16.20
CA ILE A 18 4.80 -16.71 16.88
C ILE A 18 3.58 -16.76 17.82
N ALA A 19 3.51 -17.75 18.70
CA ALA A 19 2.59 -17.65 19.84
C ALA A 19 3.11 -16.72 20.97
N ASN A 20 4.36 -16.21 20.89
CA ASN A 20 4.98 -15.33 21.91
C ASN A 20 6.04 -14.36 21.39
N ALA A 21 6.11 -14.05 20.08
CA ALA A 21 7.03 -13.01 19.62
C ALA A 21 6.50 -11.63 20.01
N GLN A 22 7.29 -10.88 20.78
CA GLN A 22 7.00 -9.47 21.07
C GLN A 22 7.11 -8.70 19.74
N ALA A 23 5.97 -8.23 19.20
CA ALA A 23 5.96 -7.41 18.00
C ALA A 23 6.68 -6.07 18.26
N PHE A 24 7.49 -5.61 17.31
CA PHE A 24 8.01 -4.26 17.34
C PHE A 24 6.87 -3.27 17.19
N GLN A 25 6.98 -2.17 17.93
CA GLN A 25 6.03 -1.06 17.86
C GLN A 25 6.82 0.23 17.67
N ARG A 26 6.18 1.22 17.09
CA ARG A 26 6.70 2.58 17.05
C ARG A 26 5.80 3.49 17.87
N ASN A 27 6.34 4.63 18.29
CA ASN A 27 5.54 5.69 18.88
C ASN A 27 4.53 6.16 17.84
N GLU A 28 3.24 5.99 18.14
CA GLU A 28 2.21 6.59 17.31
C GLU A 28 2.37 8.12 17.32
N ALA A 29 2.27 8.74 16.16
CA ALA A 29 2.39 10.19 15.99
C ALA A 29 1.30 11.00 16.72
N GLY A 30 0.35 10.34 17.37
CA GLY A 30 -0.74 10.94 18.17
C GLY A 30 -0.34 11.44 19.56
N LEU A 31 0.86 11.19 20.04
CA LEU A 31 1.30 11.60 21.40
C LEU A 31 2.20 12.83 21.40
N GLY A 32 2.06 13.74 20.44
CA GLY A 32 2.62 15.08 20.54
C GLY A 32 4.14 15.21 20.43
N LEU A 33 4.84 14.18 20.02
CA LEU A 33 6.24 14.29 19.64
C LEU A 33 6.30 15.01 18.28
N LYS A 34 6.47 16.32 18.32
CA LYS A 34 6.82 17.10 17.14
C LYS A 34 8.11 16.50 16.59
N TYR A 35 8.10 16.14 15.29
CA TYR A 35 9.29 15.82 14.55
C TYR A 35 10.26 17.01 14.69
N ASN A 36 11.25 16.89 15.55
CA ASN A 36 12.32 17.86 15.61
C ASN A 36 13.21 17.61 14.41
N LYS A 37 13.33 18.62 13.57
CA LYS A 37 14.23 18.61 12.43
C LYS A 37 15.63 18.31 12.95
N ILE A 38 16.19 17.14 12.61
CA ILE A 38 17.59 16.85 12.87
C ILE A 38 18.37 17.86 12.03
N GLU A 39 19.12 18.77 12.66
CA GLU A 39 20.04 19.62 11.90
C GLU A 39 20.91 18.70 11.03
N LYS A 40 20.98 18.99 9.73
CA LYS A 40 21.75 18.19 8.75
C LYS A 40 23.03 17.79 9.42
N MET A 41 23.32 16.49 9.49
CA MET A 41 24.55 15.96 10.06
C MET A 41 25.71 16.60 9.28
N ALA A 42 26.19 17.73 9.77
CA ALA A 42 27.40 18.30 9.27
C ALA A 42 28.52 17.36 9.74
N PRO A 43 29.37 16.84 8.84
CA PRO A 43 30.55 16.12 9.26
C PRO A 43 31.32 17.06 10.19
N THR A 44 31.57 16.64 11.43
CA THR A 44 32.26 17.41 12.46
C THR A 44 33.74 17.65 12.12
N ARG A 45 34.17 17.21 10.95
CA ARG A 45 35.45 17.52 10.32
C ARG A 45 35.24 17.55 8.82
N ALA A 46 35.64 18.61 8.16
CA ALA A 46 35.91 18.58 6.73
C ALA A 46 37.05 17.55 6.57
N ALA A 47 36.68 16.27 6.41
CA ALA A 47 37.61 15.29 5.91
C ALA A 47 37.84 15.68 4.45
N ALA A 48 38.99 16.23 4.14
CA ALA A 48 39.51 16.09 2.80
C ALA A 48 39.43 14.57 2.52
N GLU A 49 38.59 14.17 1.57
CA GLU A 49 38.51 12.81 1.02
C GLU A 49 37.77 11.73 1.83
N GLY A 50 36.66 12.03 2.52
CA GLY A 50 35.84 11.03 3.21
C GLY A 50 34.36 11.10 2.86
N ALA A 51 33.68 9.96 2.87
CA ALA A 51 32.24 9.84 2.67
C ALA A 51 31.50 9.60 3.99
N LEU A 52 30.40 10.34 4.22
CA LEU A 52 29.46 10.03 5.29
C LEU A 52 28.34 9.16 4.68
N PHE A 53 28.24 7.92 5.10
CA PHE A 53 27.27 6.96 4.61
C PHE A 53 26.20 6.67 5.66
N THR A 54 24.94 6.74 5.27
CA THR A 54 23.78 6.36 6.07
C THR A 54 22.65 5.87 5.18
N TYR A 55 21.74 5.07 5.72
CA TYR A 55 20.46 4.75 5.07
C TYR A 55 19.35 5.72 5.46
N ALA A 56 19.53 6.49 6.52
CA ALA A 56 18.53 7.46 6.96
C ALA A 56 18.24 8.49 5.88
N GLN A 57 16.96 8.77 5.66
CA GLN A 57 16.42 9.70 4.68
C GLN A 57 15.69 10.83 5.43
N GLY A 58 15.97 12.07 5.09
CA GLY A 58 15.24 13.20 5.67
C GLY A 58 15.68 13.63 7.06
N ASP A 59 14.86 14.48 7.70
CA ASP A 59 15.21 15.26 8.89
C ASP A 59 14.37 14.88 10.13
N GLY A 60 13.60 13.79 10.06
CA GLY A 60 12.74 13.34 11.17
C GLY A 60 13.30 12.14 11.94
N TYR A 61 12.64 11.81 13.03
CA TYR A 61 12.90 10.55 13.73
C TYR A 61 11.65 10.01 14.42
N THR A 62 11.65 8.70 14.65
CA THR A 62 10.64 8.00 15.46
C THR A 62 11.33 7.00 16.38
N GLY A 63 10.77 6.78 17.56
CA GLY A 63 11.23 5.73 18.46
C GLY A 63 10.60 4.39 18.09
N VAL A 64 11.41 3.34 18.02
CA VAL A 64 10.98 1.96 17.75
C VAL A 64 11.47 1.05 18.86
N GLY A 65 10.69 0.03 19.19
CA GLY A 65 11.06 -0.94 20.20
C GLY A 65 10.02 -2.02 20.41
N ALA A 66 10.29 -2.85 21.41
CA ALA A 66 9.41 -3.91 21.88
C ALA A 66 9.51 -4.00 23.40
N ASN A 67 8.75 -4.87 24.04
CA ASN A 67 8.89 -5.12 25.49
C ASN A 67 10.11 -6.01 25.78
N ALA A 68 11.31 -5.47 25.53
CA ALA A 68 12.58 -6.15 25.71
C ALA A 68 13.54 -5.31 26.55
N LYS A 69 14.47 -5.99 27.24
CA LYS A 69 15.48 -5.34 28.09
C LYS A 69 16.82 -5.16 27.38
N HIS A 70 17.03 -5.81 26.28
CA HIS A 70 18.26 -5.78 25.50
C HIS A 70 17.96 -5.67 24.02
N TYR A 71 18.76 -4.88 23.31
CA TYR A 71 18.67 -4.68 21.87
C TYR A 71 20.07 -4.69 21.26
N ASP A 72 20.21 -5.42 20.14
CA ASP A 72 21.33 -5.26 19.22
C ASP A 72 20.78 -4.66 17.93
N CYS A 73 21.43 -3.63 17.41
CA CYS A 73 21.01 -2.88 16.24
C CYS A 73 22.15 -2.79 15.24
N ALA A 74 21.90 -2.92 13.95
CA ALA A 74 22.92 -2.84 12.91
C ALA A 74 22.40 -2.32 11.59
N ILE A 75 23.31 -1.76 10.79
CA ILE A 75 23.16 -1.53 9.34
C ILE A 75 24.21 -2.36 8.60
N PHE A 76 23.96 -2.66 7.31
CA PHE A 76 24.93 -3.35 6.46
C PHE A 76 25.68 -2.35 5.56
N ILE A 77 26.99 -2.39 5.55
CA ILE A 77 27.84 -1.61 4.63
C ILE A 77 28.19 -2.51 3.44
N PRO A 78 27.69 -2.21 2.22
CA PRO A 78 27.87 -3.11 1.07
C PRO A 78 29.30 -3.24 0.59
N GLY A 79 29.63 -4.39 0.01
CA GLY A 79 30.93 -4.70 -0.57
C GLY A 79 31.35 -3.80 -1.75
N LYS A 80 30.43 -2.99 -2.30
CA LYS A 80 30.79 -1.96 -3.29
C LYS A 80 31.76 -0.91 -2.72
N PHE A 81 31.89 -0.81 -1.39
CA PHE A 81 32.84 0.06 -0.70
C PHE A 81 34.10 -0.67 -0.23
N ALA A 82 34.29 -1.93 -0.65
CA ALA A 82 35.46 -2.74 -0.24
C ALA A 82 36.79 -2.03 -0.50
N GLY A 83 37.74 -2.20 0.42
CA GLY A 83 39.04 -1.54 0.38
C GLY A 83 39.09 -0.14 1.00
N ASN A 84 37.96 0.54 1.13
CA ASN A 84 37.88 1.76 1.94
C ASN A 84 37.92 1.44 3.42
N LYS A 85 38.21 2.42 4.25
CA LYS A 85 38.27 2.32 5.71
C LYS A 85 37.04 2.94 6.34
N ILE A 86 36.58 2.35 7.45
CA ILE A 86 35.64 2.99 8.36
C ILE A 86 36.46 3.72 9.42
N ASP A 87 36.34 5.05 9.49
CA ASP A 87 37.07 5.89 10.43
C ASP A 87 36.28 6.17 11.70
N GLN A 88 34.94 6.30 11.54
CA GLN A 88 34.01 6.54 12.64
C GLN A 88 32.69 5.81 12.36
N MET A 89 32.03 5.42 13.42
CA MET A 89 30.62 5.05 13.41
C MET A 89 29.85 5.98 14.35
N GLY A 90 28.61 6.26 13.98
CA GLY A 90 27.72 7.06 14.81
C GLY A 90 26.31 6.52 14.80
N PHE A 91 25.58 6.72 15.88
CA PHE A 91 24.20 6.30 16.03
C PHE A 91 23.45 7.23 16.99
N TYR A 92 22.13 7.25 16.88
CA TYR A 92 21.30 8.02 17.77
C TYR A 92 20.58 7.11 18.77
N LEU A 93 20.56 7.53 20.02
CA LEU A 93 19.69 6.99 21.07
C LEU A 93 18.51 7.93 21.28
N ILE A 94 17.33 7.42 21.54
CA ILE A 94 16.18 8.28 21.87
C ILE A 94 16.44 9.01 23.18
N ASP A 95 16.83 8.29 24.25
CA ASP A 95 17.25 8.87 25.52
C ASP A 95 18.39 8.05 26.14
N HIS A 96 19.59 8.64 26.22
CA HIS A 96 20.76 7.97 26.80
C HIS A 96 20.63 7.64 28.29
N LYS A 97 19.73 8.31 29.02
CA LYS A 97 19.54 8.12 30.48
C LYS A 97 18.81 6.83 30.81
N VAL A 98 18.11 6.25 29.85
CA VAL A 98 17.34 5.00 30.05
C VAL A 98 18.06 3.77 29.52
N VAL A 99 19.31 3.93 29.07
CA VAL A 99 20.12 2.83 28.55
C VAL A 99 21.45 2.70 29.30
N ASN A 100 22.00 1.51 29.31
CA ASN A 100 23.37 1.20 29.85
C ASN A 100 24.00 0.07 29.05
N ASN A 101 25.22 -0.33 29.42
CA ASN A 101 25.97 -1.40 28.76
C ASN A 101 26.08 -1.23 27.25
N VAL A 102 26.30 0.02 26.81
CA VAL A 102 26.34 0.33 25.38
C VAL A 102 27.65 -0.17 24.77
N LYS A 103 27.51 -0.94 23.68
CA LYS A 103 28.62 -1.52 22.92
C LYS A 103 28.53 -1.11 21.48
N CYS A 104 29.65 -0.81 20.86
CA CYS A 104 29.76 -0.53 19.44
C CYS A 104 30.63 -1.61 18.81
N TRP A 105 30.22 -2.08 17.62
CA TRP A 105 30.87 -3.22 17.02
C TRP A 105 30.78 -3.22 15.47
N ILE A 106 31.72 -3.93 14.83
CA ILE A 106 31.70 -4.26 13.42
C ILE A 106 31.96 -5.75 13.26
N ALA A 107 31.18 -6.41 12.39
CA ALA A 107 31.31 -7.84 12.12
C ALA A 107 30.99 -8.15 10.64
N LYS A 108 31.53 -9.25 10.09
CA LYS A 108 31.25 -9.69 8.72
C LYS A 108 29.85 -10.29 8.55
N GLU A 109 29.37 -10.92 9.60
CA GLU A 109 28.03 -11.51 9.67
C GLU A 109 27.32 -10.97 10.90
N LEU A 110 26.00 -11.04 10.94
CA LEU A 110 25.22 -10.68 12.13
C LEU A 110 25.58 -11.64 13.27
N PRO A 111 26.22 -11.16 14.34
CA PRO A 111 26.78 -12.04 15.37
C PRO A 111 25.68 -12.67 16.23
N SER A 112 25.94 -13.88 16.71
CA SER A 112 25.04 -14.55 17.65
C SER A 112 25.17 -14.01 19.07
N SER A 113 26.31 -13.41 19.40
CA SER A 113 26.58 -12.68 20.65
C SER A 113 27.54 -11.52 20.40
N ILE A 114 27.30 -10.40 21.07
CA ILE A 114 28.13 -9.19 20.91
C ILE A 114 29.29 -9.24 21.86
N THR A 115 30.39 -9.81 21.41
CA THR A 115 31.65 -9.98 22.18
C THR A 115 32.86 -9.60 21.34
N SER A 116 33.98 -9.29 22.00
CA SER A 116 35.25 -8.98 21.33
C SER A 116 35.86 -10.17 20.56
N SER A 117 35.33 -11.37 20.73
CA SER A 117 35.76 -12.56 20.00
C SER A 117 34.95 -12.82 18.72
N GLU A 118 33.72 -12.31 18.64
CA GLU A 118 32.85 -12.46 17.48
C GLU A 118 32.82 -11.23 16.58
N CYS A 119 33.24 -10.07 17.08
CA CYS A 119 33.27 -8.82 16.34
C CYS A 119 34.72 -8.44 15.98
N GLU A 120 34.97 -7.97 14.77
CA GLU A 120 36.28 -7.50 14.29
C GLU A 120 36.66 -6.14 14.87
N PHE A 121 35.65 -5.32 15.20
CA PHE A 121 35.78 -4.12 16.04
C PHE A 121 34.79 -4.21 17.19
N PHE A 122 35.23 -3.87 18.39
CA PHE A 122 34.41 -3.91 19.60
C PHE A 122 34.87 -2.85 20.59
N LYS A 123 33.92 -2.07 21.12
CA LYS A 123 34.18 -1.02 22.08
C LYS A 123 33.02 -0.78 23.03
N ASP A 124 33.24 -0.85 24.34
CA ASP A 124 32.27 -0.39 25.32
C ASP A 124 32.31 1.14 25.42
N ILE A 125 31.14 1.77 25.54
CA ILE A 125 31.01 3.22 25.72
C ILE A 125 30.02 3.56 26.81
N THR A 126 30.16 4.77 27.37
CA THR A 126 29.14 5.40 28.22
C THR A 126 28.48 6.50 27.38
N PRO A 127 27.20 6.36 26.97
CA PRO A 127 26.56 7.36 26.14
C PRO A 127 26.34 8.67 26.92
N THR A 128 26.43 9.77 26.21
CA THR A 128 26.32 11.12 26.76
C THR A 128 25.32 12.01 26.02
N THR A 129 24.83 11.55 24.87
CA THR A 129 23.95 12.30 23.96
C THR A 129 22.65 11.57 23.68
N SER A 130 21.60 12.31 23.34
CA SER A 130 20.29 11.78 22.97
C SER A 130 19.63 12.65 21.92
N ILE A 131 18.93 12.02 20.96
CA ILE A 131 18.19 12.76 19.93
C ILE A 131 17.07 13.61 20.55
N SER A 132 16.42 13.12 21.60
CA SER A 132 15.31 13.82 22.27
C SER A 132 15.73 15.00 23.15
N VAL A 133 17.01 15.06 23.54
CA VAL A 133 17.52 16.10 24.49
C VAL A 133 18.35 17.14 23.75
N ASP A 134 19.33 16.73 22.99
CA ASP A 134 20.32 17.62 22.36
C ASP A 134 20.46 17.44 20.84
N GLY A 135 19.69 16.49 20.25
CA GLY A 135 19.69 16.23 18.82
C GLY A 135 21.00 15.65 18.28
N LYS A 136 21.85 15.08 19.14
CA LYS A 136 23.21 14.66 18.76
C LYS A 136 23.36 13.15 18.77
N PRO A 137 24.19 12.60 17.85
CA PRO A 137 24.59 11.20 17.87
C PRO A 137 25.69 10.93 18.88
N GLU A 138 25.79 9.69 19.32
CA GLU A 138 27.04 9.14 19.82
C GLU A 138 27.98 8.86 18.65
N ILE A 139 29.28 9.26 18.79
CA ILE A 139 30.30 9.06 17.77
C ILE A 139 31.46 8.26 18.35
N VAL A 140 31.81 7.19 17.66
CA VAL A 140 32.89 6.28 18.06
C VAL A 140 33.95 6.22 16.96
N THR A 141 35.21 6.51 17.31
CA THR A 141 36.35 6.31 16.40
C THR A 141 36.61 4.83 16.22
N VAL A 142 36.71 4.42 14.96
CA VAL A 142 37.10 3.07 14.54
C VAL A 142 38.56 3.12 14.06
N GLU A 143 39.39 2.28 14.62
CA GLU A 143 40.80 2.24 14.26
C GLU A 143 41.08 1.07 13.30
N ASN A 144 41.67 1.39 12.14
CA ASN A 144 42.21 0.42 11.18
C ASN A 144 41.26 -0.65 10.64
N TYR A 145 39.96 -0.37 10.52
CA TYR A 145 39.00 -1.30 9.89
C TYR A 145 38.89 -1.03 8.40
N THR A 146 39.23 -2.03 7.59
CA THR A 146 39.04 -1.99 6.11
C THR A 146 37.83 -2.82 5.72
N ILE A 147 36.92 -2.26 4.94
CA ILE A 147 35.70 -2.91 4.47
C ILE A 147 36.08 -4.10 3.57
N PRO A 148 35.63 -5.33 3.89
CA PRO A 148 35.90 -6.52 3.08
C PRO A 148 35.04 -6.57 1.82
N ALA A 149 35.38 -7.49 0.89
CA ALA A 149 34.69 -7.63 -0.38
C ALA A 149 33.20 -8.01 -0.24
N GLU A 150 32.86 -8.76 0.78
CA GLU A 150 31.50 -9.15 1.13
C GLU A 150 30.68 -8.06 1.83
N GLY A 151 31.33 -6.96 2.23
CA GLY A 151 30.71 -5.94 3.08
C GLY A 151 30.84 -6.29 4.58
N CYS A 152 30.21 -5.49 5.43
CA CYS A 152 30.22 -5.71 6.88
C CYS A 152 28.97 -5.10 7.54
N TYR A 153 28.63 -5.61 8.72
CA TYR A 153 27.61 -5.02 9.60
C TYR A 153 28.29 -4.07 10.59
N VAL A 154 27.69 -2.89 10.76
CA VAL A 154 28.08 -1.90 11.74
C VAL A 154 26.94 -1.72 12.71
N GLY A 155 27.19 -1.97 13.98
CA GLY A 155 26.12 -2.05 14.96
C GLY A 155 26.47 -1.49 16.33
N TYR A 156 25.42 -1.36 17.14
CA TYR A 156 25.48 -1.02 18.53
C TYR A 156 24.47 -1.84 19.34
N SER A 157 24.78 -2.06 20.60
CA SER A 157 23.98 -2.84 21.53
C SER A 157 23.80 -2.09 22.83
N PHE A 158 22.67 -2.29 23.50
CA PHE A 158 22.41 -1.67 24.80
C PHE A 158 21.37 -2.44 25.62
N ASP A 159 21.42 -2.23 26.95
CA ASP A 159 20.36 -2.66 27.85
C ASP A 159 19.48 -1.48 28.23
N VAL A 160 18.18 -1.70 28.38
CA VAL A 160 17.22 -0.70 28.84
C VAL A 160 17.06 -0.80 30.36
N THR A 161 17.26 0.29 31.07
CA THR A 161 17.21 0.34 32.53
C THR A 161 15.80 0.29 33.09
N SER A 162 14.82 0.82 32.37
CA SER A 162 13.42 0.76 32.74
C SER A 162 12.55 0.58 31.51
N LEU A 163 11.67 -0.43 31.53
CA LEU A 163 10.61 -0.59 30.52
C LEU A 163 9.51 0.42 30.86
N THR A 164 9.61 1.63 30.33
CA THR A 164 8.56 2.63 30.51
C THR A 164 7.52 2.47 29.41
N SER A 165 6.57 1.57 29.63
CA SER A 165 5.34 1.51 28.85
C SER A 165 4.47 2.79 28.98
N GLN A 166 4.77 3.65 29.97
CA GLN A 166 3.99 4.85 30.26
C GLN A 166 4.37 6.09 29.45
N ALA A 167 5.50 6.11 28.77
CA ALA A 167 5.95 7.32 28.08
C ALA A 167 6.00 7.19 26.55
N GLY A 168 5.65 6.02 25.98
CA GLY A 168 5.77 5.82 24.53
C GLY A 168 7.19 6.02 23.99
N LEU A 169 8.22 5.90 24.84
CA LEU A 169 9.62 6.08 24.47
C LEU A 169 10.22 4.72 24.15
N TYR A 170 10.09 4.29 22.90
CA TYR A 170 10.86 3.17 22.40
C TYR A 170 12.31 3.61 22.13
N PRO A 171 13.32 2.80 22.51
CA PRO A 171 14.70 3.29 22.66
C PRO A 171 15.48 3.43 21.35
N ILE A 172 15.07 2.75 20.28
CA ILE A 172 15.79 2.72 19.01
C ILE A 172 15.32 3.88 18.12
N ALA A 173 16.25 4.65 17.56
CA ALA A 173 15.93 5.77 16.69
C ALA A 173 15.91 5.34 15.21
N PHE A 174 14.77 5.53 14.54
CA PHE A 174 14.58 5.39 13.11
C PHE A 174 14.21 6.74 12.47
N ASP A 175 14.46 6.92 11.18
CA ASP A 175 14.18 8.17 10.47
C ASP A 175 12.69 8.39 10.15
N GLY A 176 11.85 7.35 10.29
CA GLY A 176 10.42 7.41 10.02
C GLY A 176 10.07 7.64 8.54
N SER A 177 11.03 7.50 7.63
CA SER A 177 10.79 7.66 6.18
C SER A 177 9.90 6.54 5.64
N SER A 178 9.21 6.81 4.53
CA SER A 178 8.46 5.79 3.80
C SER A 178 9.35 4.85 2.97
N TYR A 179 10.58 5.25 2.70
CA TYR A 179 11.58 4.40 2.06
C TYR A 179 12.36 3.63 3.11
N CYS A 180 12.23 2.30 3.08
CA CYS A 180 12.94 1.38 3.96
C CYS A 180 13.89 0.53 3.11
N ASP A 181 15.20 0.78 3.21
CA ASP A 181 16.21 -0.02 2.52
C ASP A 181 16.35 -1.38 3.22
N GLU A 182 16.51 -2.46 2.47
CA GLU A 182 16.66 -3.82 3.02
C GLU A 182 17.86 -3.98 3.96
N TYR A 183 18.86 -3.10 3.80
CA TYR A 183 20.09 -3.05 4.60
C TYR A 183 20.09 -1.92 5.65
N GLY A 184 19.02 -1.12 5.67
CA GLY A 184 18.92 0.12 6.45
C GLY A 184 18.61 -0.08 7.93
N GLY A 185 18.38 -1.30 8.39
CA GLY A 185 18.14 -1.57 9.80
C GLY A 185 17.89 -3.04 10.10
N TYR A 186 18.69 -3.59 11.00
CA TYR A 186 18.52 -4.91 11.60
C TYR A 186 18.41 -4.74 13.10
N VAL A 187 17.50 -5.47 13.73
CA VAL A 187 17.35 -5.49 15.18
C VAL A 187 17.28 -6.93 15.66
N CYS A 188 18.09 -7.25 16.68
CA CYS A 188 18.06 -8.55 17.34
C CYS A 188 17.28 -8.46 18.66
N LEU A 189 16.31 -9.34 18.81
CA LEU A 189 15.61 -9.60 20.05
C LEU A 189 15.77 -11.06 20.43
N GLN A 190 16.20 -11.32 21.68
CA GLN A 190 16.33 -12.68 22.20
C GLN A 190 17.19 -13.61 21.32
N GLY A 191 18.24 -13.06 20.69
CA GLY A 191 19.17 -13.80 19.83
C GLY A 191 18.69 -14.05 18.41
N LYS A 192 17.56 -13.44 17.99
CA LYS A 192 17.05 -13.52 16.62
C LYS A 192 17.14 -12.14 15.97
N TRP A 193 17.84 -12.08 14.82
CA TRP A 193 17.91 -10.88 13.98
C TRP A 193 16.73 -10.82 13.02
N ASP A 194 16.10 -9.66 12.95
CA ASP A 194 15.06 -9.34 11.98
C ASP A 194 15.45 -8.08 11.18
N SER A 195 15.21 -8.10 9.85
CA SER A 195 15.28 -6.88 9.04
C SER A 195 14.06 -6.01 9.30
N MET A 196 14.29 -4.74 9.59
CA MET A 196 13.24 -3.79 9.92
C MET A 196 12.55 -3.18 8.68
N ALA A 197 13.06 -3.43 7.47
CA ALA A 197 12.48 -2.91 6.23
C ALA A 197 11.02 -3.35 6.03
N SER A 198 10.66 -4.58 6.43
CA SER A 198 9.29 -5.09 6.32
C SER A 198 8.29 -4.46 7.30
N TYR A 199 8.76 -3.77 8.32
CA TYR A 199 7.90 -3.12 9.33
C TYR A 199 7.48 -1.70 8.92
N GLY A 200 8.13 -1.10 7.91
CA GLY A 200 7.77 0.24 7.43
C GLY A 200 8.08 1.38 8.42
N PHE A 201 9.06 1.20 9.32
CA PHE A 201 9.42 2.22 10.31
C PHE A 201 10.47 3.23 9.84
N GLY A 202 10.94 3.09 8.59
CA GLY A 202 12.07 3.83 8.05
C GLY A 202 13.39 3.09 8.25
N ASN A 203 14.49 3.82 8.24
CA ASN A 203 15.85 3.28 8.38
C ASN A 203 16.43 3.66 9.73
N LEU A 204 17.32 2.82 10.24
CA LEU A 204 18.01 3.05 11.52
C LEU A 204 18.88 4.32 11.44
N LEU A 205 18.77 5.19 12.43
CA LEU A 205 19.59 6.42 12.53
C LEU A 205 21.02 6.07 12.97
N THR A 206 21.74 5.41 12.04
CA THR A 206 23.13 4.99 12.18
C THR A 206 23.90 5.39 10.92
N PHE A 207 25.15 5.79 11.09
CA PHE A 207 26.02 6.20 9.99
C PHE A 207 27.47 5.76 10.21
N VAL A 208 28.24 5.77 9.12
CA VAL A 208 29.69 5.62 9.17
C VAL A 208 30.38 6.74 8.40
N SER A 209 31.54 7.20 8.89
CA SER A 209 32.48 8.02 8.12
C SER A 209 33.52 7.09 7.54
N MET A 210 33.74 7.18 6.23
CA MET A 210 34.65 6.32 5.49
C MET A 210 35.69 7.15 4.77
N SER A 211 36.91 6.61 4.59
CA SER A 211 38.00 7.17 3.80
C SER A 211 38.61 6.11 2.88
N GLY A 212 39.25 6.54 1.79
CA GLY A 212 39.89 5.67 0.80
C GLY A 212 39.65 6.14 -0.62
N ASP A 213 40.12 5.37 -1.60
CA ASP A 213 40.13 5.74 -3.02
C ASP A 213 39.05 4.95 -3.84
N ASN A 214 38.34 4.02 -3.21
CA ASN A 214 37.37 3.14 -3.89
C ASN A 214 35.93 3.67 -3.77
N PHE A 215 35.73 4.92 -4.12
CA PHE A 215 34.40 5.53 -4.23
C PHE A 215 34.10 5.88 -5.68
N LEU A 216 32.83 5.69 -6.10
CA LEU A 216 32.34 6.31 -7.30
C LEU A 216 32.14 7.81 -7.04
N GLY A 217 32.47 8.65 -8.00
CA GLY A 217 32.32 10.10 -7.90
C GLY A 217 30.90 10.55 -8.27
N ASN A 218 30.56 10.45 -9.56
CA ASN A 218 29.27 10.83 -10.12
C ASN A 218 28.51 9.57 -10.55
N ALA A 219 27.74 9.01 -9.65
CA ALA A 219 27.11 7.71 -9.85
C ALA A 219 25.66 7.70 -9.33
N ALA A 220 24.74 7.11 -10.10
CA ALA A 220 23.35 6.96 -9.71
C ALA A 220 22.76 5.67 -10.28
N SER A 221 21.80 5.10 -9.55
CA SER A 221 21.02 3.94 -9.97
C SER A 221 19.54 4.15 -9.76
N PHE A 222 18.72 3.36 -10.44
CA PHE A 222 17.32 3.20 -10.06
C PHE A 222 17.24 2.26 -8.83
N VAL A 223 16.31 2.57 -7.92
CA VAL A 223 16.09 1.75 -6.71
C VAL A 223 15.41 0.42 -7.06
N SER A 224 14.64 0.39 -8.16
CA SER A 224 13.95 -0.81 -8.63
C SER A 224 14.27 -1.09 -10.09
N ASP A 225 14.37 -2.37 -10.45
CA ASP A 225 14.52 -2.81 -11.84
C ASP A 225 13.26 -2.60 -12.67
N ASN A 226 12.10 -2.40 -12.01
CA ASN A 226 10.82 -2.12 -12.63
C ASN A 226 10.08 -1.05 -11.83
N ILE A 227 9.73 0.04 -12.51
CA ILE A 227 9.01 1.20 -11.95
C ILE A 227 7.50 1.15 -12.22
N GLY A 228 6.98 -0.01 -12.66
CA GLY A 228 5.56 -0.22 -12.88
C GLY A 228 5.07 0.32 -14.21
N ARG A 229 3.80 0.73 -14.24
CA ARG A 229 3.12 1.15 -15.46
C ARG A 229 2.32 2.42 -15.21
N VAL A 230 2.17 3.21 -16.27
CA VAL A 230 1.31 4.40 -16.30
C VAL A 230 0.35 4.32 -17.47
N ILE A 231 -0.79 4.97 -17.31
CA ILE A 231 -1.93 4.89 -18.23
C ILE A 231 -2.26 6.30 -18.72
N THR A 232 -2.48 6.45 -20.01
CA THR A 232 -2.98 7.68 -20.61
C THR A 232 -3.82 7.38 -21.86
N MET A 233 -4.43 8.38 -22.44
CA MET A 233 -5.12 8.24 -23.73
C MET A 233 -4.12 8.15 -24.88
N LYS A 234 -4.54 7.60 -26.02
CA LYS A 234 -3.79 7.70 -27.28
C LYS A 234 -3.35 9.15 -27.52
N ASN A 235 -2.09 9.34 -27.91
CA ASN A 235 -1.44 10.66 -28.11
C ASN A 235 -1.42 11.54 -26.84
N GLY A 236 -1.76 11.00 -25.67
CA GLY A 236 -1.73 11.71 -24.39
C GLY A 236 -0.34 11.71 -23.77
N ASN A 237 -0.15 12.63 -22.83
CA ASN A 237 1.06 12.73 -22.01
C ASN A 237 0.78 12.24 -20.59
N VAL A 238 1.77 11.62 -19.98
CA VAL A 238 1.74 11.18 -18.58
C VAL A 238 3.16 11.14 -18.03
N ASN A 239 3.33 11.29 -16.74
CA ASN A 239 4.62 11.07 -16.09
C ASN A 239 4.64 9.67 -15.46
N ILE A 240 5.78 8.97 -15.59
CA ILE A 240 6.11 7.82 -14.77
C ILE A 240 7.12 8.24 -13.72
N SER A 241 6.85 7.92 -12.45
CA SER A 241 7.73 8.28 -11.35
C SER A 241 8.77 7.18 -11.12
N ALA A 242 10.03 7.55 -11.03
CA ALA A 242 11.13 6.66 -10.75
C ALA A 242 11.89 7.09 -9.50
N MET A 243 12.10 6.18 -8.57
CA MET A 243 12.98 6.42 -7.43
C MET A 243 14.42 6.13 -7.84
N ILE A 244 15.29 7.11 -7.67
CA ILE A 244 16.73 7.02 -7.96
C ILE A 244 17.53 7.20 -6.68
N LYS A 245 18.73 6.63 -6.66
CA LYS A 245 19.67 6.69 -5.54
C LYS A 245 21.00 7.29 -5.99
N ASN A 246 21.61 8.14 -5.18
CA ASN A 246 22.98 8.59 -5.39
C ASN A 246 23.95 7.50 -4.89
N ASP A 247 24.66 6.86 -5.80
CA ASP A 247 25.68 5.84 -5.49
C ASP A 247 27.08 6.43 -5.33
N GLY A 248 27.25 7.69 -5.70
CA GLY A 248 28.54 8.41 -5.68
C GLY A 248 28.73 9.26 -4.43
N VAL A 249 29.97 9.59 -4.12
CA VAL A 249 30.32 10.49 -2.99
C VAL A 249 30.08 11.96 -3.33
N THR A 250 30.01 12.31 -4.61
CA THR A 250 29.65 13.68 -5.03
C THR A 250 28.16 13.88 -4.82
N PRO A 251 27.72 14.91 -4.08
CA PRO A 251 26.31 15.23 -3.96
C PRO A 251 25.67 15.41 -5.33
N MET A 252 24.57 14.72 -5.59
CA MET A 252 23.90 14.73 -6.88
C MET A 252 23.01 15.97 -7.00
N THR A 253 23.30 16.82 -7.97
CA THR A 253 22.56 18.05 -8.27
C THR A 253 21.79 17.98 -9.58
N SER A 254 22.11 17.00 -10.44
CA SER A 254 21.36 16.71 -11.65
C SER A 254 21.57 15.27 -12.11
N VAL A 255 20.58 14.73 -12.80
CA VAL A 255 20.67 13.44 -13.50
C VAL A 255 20.17 13.60 -14.93
N ALA A 256 20.88 13.01 -15.89
CA ALA A 256 20.41 12.89 -17.26
C ALA A 256 20.03 11.44 -17.57
N TYR A 257 18.97 11.28 -18.35
CA TYR A 257 18.45 9.96 -18.73
C TYR A 257 17.95 9.92 -20.17
N THR A 258 17.84 8.72 -20.71
CA THR A 258 17.15 8.43 -21.96
C THR A 258 16.04 7.40 -21.73
N VAL A 259 15.05 7.42 -22.61
CA VAL A 259 13.93 6.46 -22.63
C VAL A 259 13.96 5.74 -23.98
N LYS A 260 14.03 4.40 -23.94
CA LYS A 260 14.01 3.56 -25.13
C LYS A 260 12.70 2.80 -25.20
N ASP A 261 12.05 2.82 -26.34
CA ASP A 261 10.95 1.92 -26.65
C ASP A 261 11.53 0.54 -26.99
N VAL A 262 11.13 -0.47 -26.20
CA VAL A 262 11.72 -1.82 -26.33
C VAL A 262 11.33 -2.49 -27.65
N ALA A 263 10.10 -2.25 -28.14
CA ALA A 263 9.60 -2.88 -29.35
C ALA A 263 10.19 -2.29 -30.64
N THR A 264 10.36 -0.97 -30.69
CA THR A 264 10.89 -0.26 -31.87
C THR A 264 12.40 -0.06 -31.82
N GLY A 265 12.98 -0.08 -30.63
CA GLY A 265 14.39 0.25 -30.39
C GLY A 265 14.69 1.75 -30.45
N GLU A 266 13.69 2.59 -30.69
CA GLU A 266 13.85 4.05 -30.69
C GLU A 266 14.19 4.56 -29.31
N THR A 267 15.19 5.44 -29.24
CA THR A 267 15.65 6.06 -27.98
C THR A 267 15.39 7.57 -28.04
N SER A 268 14.84 8.12 -26.96
CA SER A 268 14.61 9.56 -26.84
C SER A 268 15.92 10.36 -26.88
N ALA A 269 15.82 11.68 -27.11
CA ALA A 269 16.88 12.59 -26.73
C ALA A 269 17.16 12.47 -25.23
N GLU A 270 18.39 12.81 -24.83
CA GLU A 270 18.77 12.87 -23.41
C GLU A 270 18.03 14.04 -22.72
N ASN A 271 17.39 13.73 -21.60
CA ASN A 271 16.67 14.68 -20.76
C ASN A 271 17.39 14.84 -19.43
N THR A 272 17.41 16.06 -18.87
CA THR A 272 18.07 16.34 -17.59
C THR A 272 17.06 16.84 -16.57
N VAL A 273 17.15 16.29 -15.35
CA VAL A 273 16.37 16.72 -14.17
C VAL A 273 17.34 17.27 -13.13
N ASN A 274 16.99 18.42 -12.56
CA ASN A 274 17.72 18.99 -11.43
C ASN A 274 17.29 18.32 -10.11
N ILE A 275 18.26 18.05 -9.27
CA ILE A 275 18.11 17.40 -7.97
C ILE A 275 18.59 18.34 -6.87
N ASP A 276 17.92 18.34 -5.72
CA ASP A 276 18.34 19.19 -4.60
C ASP A 276 19.39 18.48 -3.73
N ASN A 277 20.64 18.54 -4.20
CA ASN A 277 21.85 18.19 -3.44
C ASN A 277 21.74 16.83 -2.70
N LEU A 278 21.35 15.77 -3.43
CA LEU A 278 21.14 14.43 -2.89
C LEU A 278 22.47 13.80 -2.45
N GLN A 279 22.59 13.47 -1.17
CA GLN A 279 23.79 12.89 -0.60
C GLN A 279 23.95 11.40 -0.97
N ILE A 280 25.17 10.85 -0.79
CA ILE A 280 25.44 9.43 -1.03
C ILE A 280 24.41 8.54 -0.32
N ASN A 281 23.94 7.52 -1.03
CA ASN A 281 22.94 6.53 -0.60
C ASN A 281 21.54 7.09 -0.30
N ASN A 282 21.32 8.40 -0.42
CA ASN A 282 19.98 8.96 -0.33
C ASN A 282 19.21 8.78 -1.65
N VAL A 283 17.90 8.75 -1.52
CA VAL A 283 16.98 8.56 -2.65
C VAL A 283 16.12 9.79 -2.89
N CYS A 284 15.70 9.97 -4.12
CA CYS A 284 14.65 10.91 -4.48
C CYS A 284 13.80 10.35 -5.63
N VAL A 285 12.61 10.89 -5.80
CA VAL A 285 11.74 10.56 -6.93
C VAL A 285 11.92 11.59 -8.03
N ILE A 286 12.05 11.12 -9.27
CA ILE A 286 12.00 11.94 -10.47
C ILE A 286 10.79 11.54 -11.30
N ASP A 287 10.16 12.52 -11.94
CA ASP A 287 9.08 12.31 -12.89
C ASP A 287 9.63 12.34 -14.32
N ILE A 288 9.40 11.27 -15.05
CA ILE A 288 9.84 11.07 -16.42
C ILE A 288 8.63 11.23 -17.34
N PRO A 289 8.54 12.28 -18.16
CA PRO A 289 7.44 12.49 -19.08
C PRO A 289 7.47 11.47 -20.22
N LEU A 290 6.32 10.87 -20.48
CA LEU A 290 6.07 9.95 -21.58
C LEU A 290 4.92 10.44 -22.44
N THR A 291 5.03 10.22 -23.75
CA THR A 291 3.95 10.49 -24.71
C THR A 291 3.50 9.18 -25.34
N ALA A 292 2.22 8.89 -25.29
CA ALA A 292 1.63 7.73 -25.93
C ALA A 292 1.55 7.92 -27.45
N GLY A 293 1.69 6.81 -28.18
CA GLY A 293 1.44 6.76 -29.61
C GLY A 293 -0.05 6.80 -29.97
N ASN A 294 -0.35 6.67 -31.27
CA ASN A 294 -1.73 6.65 -31.79
C ASN A 294 -2.42 5.28 -31.63
N ASP A 295 -1.68 4.22 -31.34
CA ASP A 295 -2.23 2.88 -31.13
C ASP A 295 -2.60 2.67 -29.65
N ALA A 296 -3.78 2.13 -29.40
CA ALA A 296 -4.19 1.73 -28.06
C ALA A 296 -3.53 0.40 -27.68
N LYS A 297 -2.35 0.49 -27.13
CA LYS A 297 -1.54 -0.68 -26.74
C LYS A 297 -0.63 -0.38 -25.57
N GLU A 298 -0.13 -1.44 -24.97
CA GLU A 298 0.98 -1.37 -24.02
C GLU A 298 2.32 -1.25 -24.77
N ALA A 299 3.19 -0.38 -24.26
CA ALA A 299 4.55 -0.18 -24.76
C ALA A 299 5.54 -0.28 -23.61
N GLU A 300 6.36 -1.33 -23.59
CA GLU A 300 7.44 -1.49 -22.63
C GLU A 300 8.54 -0.46 -22.91
N LYS A 301 9.00 0.20 -21.86
CA LYS A 301 10.05 1.22 -21.89
C LYS A 301 11.24 0.77 -21.04
N GLU A 302 12.44 1.07 -21.54
CA GLU A 302 13.70 0.95 -20.82
C GLU A 302 14.23 2.36 -20.54
N PHE A 303 14.52 2.65 -19.27
CA PHE A 303 15.05 3.92 -18.79
C PHE A 303 16.51 3.73 -18.45
N VAL A 304 17.36 4.66 -18.85
CA VAL A 304 18.81 4.59 -18.64
C VAL A 304 19.31 5.89 -18.07
N ILE A 305 19.94 5.88 -16.90
CA ILE A 305 20.63 7.06 -16.36
C ILE A 305 21.99 7.16 -17.05
N THR A 306 22.17 8.21 -17.85
CA THR A 306 23.35 8.41 -18.69
C THR A 306 24.42 9.28 -18.04
N LYS A 307 24.00 10.31 -17.28
CA LYS A 307 24.90 11.27 -16.61
C LYS A 307 24.43 11.64 -15.22
N VAL A 308 25.40 11.97 -14.37
CA VAL A 308 25.21 12.57 -13.05
C VAL A 308 26.06 13.84 -13.00
N ASN A 309 25.47 14.98 -12.58
CA ASN A 309 26.15 16.28 -12.54
C ASN A 309 26.82 16.68 -13.88
N GLY A 310 26.21 16.26 -15.00
CA GLY A 310 26.75 16.49 -16.34
C GLY A 310 27.94 15.60 -16.75
N GLN A 311 28.43 14.74 -15.87
CA GLN A 311 29.49 13.75 -16.14
C GLN A 311 28.85 12.38 -16.48
N PRO A 312 29.53 11.52 -17.27
CA PRO A 312 29.05 10.15 -17.48
C PRO A 312 28.77 9.45 -16.17
N ASN A 313 27.67 8.70 -16.12
CA ASN A 313 27.31 7.93 -14.93
C ASN A 313 28.30 6.80 -14.70
N GLU A 314 28.92 6.76 -13.53
CA GLU A 314 29.91 5.75 -13.16
C GLU A 314 29.26 4.43 -12.71
N THR A 315 27.95 4.41 -12.39
CA THR A 315 27.22 3.17 -12.10
C THR A 315 27.01 2.38 -13.38
N ALA A 316 27.55 1.17 -13.43
CA ALA A 316 27.32 0.25 -14.55
C ALA A 316 25.84 -0.21 -14.58
N ASN A 317 25.27 -0.28 -15.79
CA ASN A 317 23.91 -0.78 -16.00
C ASN A 317 22.82 -0.08 -15.17
N ALA A 318 22.90 1.24 -15.06
CA ALA A 318 21.89 2.07 -14.40
C ALA A 318 20.59 2.13 -15.23
N THR A 319 19.89 0.99 -15.33
CA THR A 319 18.69 0.80 -16.14
C THR A 319 17.53 0.30 -15.30
N CYS A 320 16.31 0.66 -15.69
CA CYS A 320 15.09 0.05 -15.19
C CYS A 320 14.05 -0.04 -16.31
N LYS A 321 12.99 -0.79 -16.08
CA LYS A 321 11.88 -0.98 -17.00
C LYS A 321 10.59 -0.39 -16.44
N GLY A 322 9.65 -0.11 -17.34
CA GLY A 322 8.28 0.26 -17.02
C GLY A 322 7.43 0.19 -18.28
N SER A 323 6.12 0.39 -18.13
CA SER A 323 5.18 0.32 -19.26
C SER A 323 4.34 1.58 -19.37
N LEU A 324 4.05 1.97 -20.60
CA LEU A 324 3.07 2.99 -20.95
C LEU A 324 1.89 2.33 -21.66
N ILE A 325 0.70 2.45 -21.09
CA ILE A 325 -0.54 1.96 -21.68
C ILE A 325 -1.32 3.12 -22.29
N ALA A 326 -1.58 3.05 -23.60
CA ALA A 326 -2.41 4.00 -24.32
C ALA A 326 -3.83 3.44 -24.49
N LEU A 327 -4.84 4.19 -24.05
CA LEU A 327 -6.23 3.75 -24.05
C LEU A 327 -7.05 4.36 -25.20
N THR A 328 -8.08 3.62 -25.67
CA THR A 328 -9.12 4.11 -26.58
C THR A 328 -10.15 4.97 -25.88
N ASN A 329 -10.41 4.73 -24.57
CA ASN A 329 -11.44 5.40 -23.81
C ASN A 329 -10.95 5.78 -22.40
N ALA A 330 -11.43 6.91 -21.88
CA ALA A 330 -11.06 7.44 -20.56
C ALA A 330 -12.19 7.20 -19.56
N ILE A 331 -12.04 6.18 -18.73
CA ILE A 331 -12.96 5.87 -17.63
C ILE A 331 -12.18 5.87 -16.32
N LYS A 332 -12.77 6.43 -15.28
CA LYS A 332 -12.25 6.31 -13.93
C LYS A 332 -12.68 4.97 -13.33
N ARG A 333 -11.78 4.35 -12.56
CA ARG A 333 -12.10 3.10 -11.85
C ARG A 333 -13.17 3.33 -10.77
N ARG A 334 -13.90 2.29 -10.47
CA ARG A 334 -14.62 2.16 -9.21
C ARG A 334 -13.66 1.53 -8.21
N SER A 335 -13.45 2.21 -7.09
CA SER A 335 -12.47 1.77 -6.10
C SER A 335 -13.10 0.89 -5.04
N VAL A 336 -12.44 -0.23 -4.74
CA VAL A 336 -12.84 -1.16 -3.69
C VAL A 336 -12.14 -0.79 -2.40
N VAL A 337 -12.90 -0.72 -1.31
CA VAL A 337 -12.38 -0.59 0.04
C VAL A 337 -12.66 -1.89 0.78
N GLU A 338 -11.62 -2.70 0.99
CA GLU A 338 -11.67 -3.89 1.84
C GLU A 338 -11.39 -3.43 3.29
N GLU A 339 -12.43 -3.32 4.13
CA GLU A 339 -12.33 -2.97 5.55
C GLU A 339 -12.27 -4.23 6.39
N PHE A 340 -11.20 -4.39 7.15
CA PHE A 340 -11.01 -5.50 8.09
C PHE A 340 -11.45 -5.08 9.49
N THR A 341 -12.43 -5.82 10.03
CA THR A 341 -13.20 -5.42 11.21
C THR A 341 -13.56 -6.62 12.10
N ALA A 342 -14.15 -6.37 13.25
CA ALA A 342 -14.72 -7.40 14.12
C ALA A 342 -15.68 -6.79 15.15
N THR A 343 -16.73 -7.53 15.52
CA THR A 343 -17.70 -7.11 16.55
C THR A 343 -17.05 -6.85 17.92
N GLY A 344 -16.01 -7.60 18.26
CA GLY A 344 -15.24 -7.44 19.51
C GLY A 344 -14.25 -6.27 19.51
N CYS A 345 -14.10 -5.58 18.40
CA CYS A 345 -13.16 -4.48 18.23
C CYS A 345 -13.78 -3.14 18.66
N GLY A 346 -13.30 -2.54 19.73
CA GLY A 346 -13.88 -1.30 20.27
C GLY A 346 -13.69 -0.06 19.39
N TYR A 347 -12.65 -0.02 18.57
CA TYR A 347 -12.39 1.07 17.63
C TYR A 347 -13.01 0.86 16.25
N CYS A 348 -13.59 -0.32 15.98
CA CYS A 348 -14.12 -0.63 14.63
C CYS A 348 -15.39 0.17 14.28
N THR A 349 -16.05 0.80 15.25
CA THR A 349 -17.13 1.76 14.99
C THR A 349 -16.68 2.93 14.11
N ARG A 350 -15.40 3.35 14.16
CA ARG A 350 -14.89 4.38 13.22
C ARG A 350 -14.71 3.83 11.81
N GLY A 351 -14.47 2.53 11.66
CA GLY A 351 -14.45 1.88 10.35
C GLY A 351 -15.81 1.97 9.67
N TYR A 352 -16.87 1.63 10.38
CA TYR A 352 -18.24 1.80 9.88
C TYR A 352 -18.57 3.26 9.56
N ALA A 353 -18.10 4.21 10.39
CA ALA A 353 -18.26 5.64 10.14
C ALA A 353 -17.57 6.08 8.84
N GLY A 354 -16.37 5.61 8.58
CA GLY A 354 -15.64 5.89 7.34
C GLY A 354 -16.29 5.26 6.11
N MET A 355 -16.71 4.00 6.21
CA MET A 355 -17.42 3.30 5.13
C MET A 355 -18.75 3.99 4.78
N ALA A 356 -19.50 4.44 5.78
CA ALA A 356 -20.74 5.21 5.57
C ALA A 356 -20.46 6.55 4.87
N ALA A 357 -19.42 7.27 5.30
CA ALA A 357 -19.03 8.53 4.67
C ALA A 357 -18.60 8.34 3.20
N LEU A 358 -17.89 7.26 2.88
CA LEU A 358 -17.52 6.90 1.51
C LEU A 358 -18.75 6.57 0.66
N ALA A 359 -19.68 5.78 1.18
CA ALA A 359 -20.92 5.42 0.49
C ALA A 359 -21.78 6.65 0.19
N ASP A 360 -21.90 7.59 1.13
CA ASP A 360 -22.67 8.82 0.96
C ASP A 360 -21.99 9.80 -0.01
N THR A 361 -20.65 9.87 0.02
CA THR A 361 -19.89 10.84 -0.79
C THR A 361 -19.67 10.35 -2.23
N TYR A 362 -19.43 9.06 -2.40
CA TYR A 362 -19.05 8.46 -3.68
C TYR A 362 -19.94 7.27 -4.11
N PRO A 363 -21.30 7.41 -4.13
CA PRO A 363 -22.22 6.28 -4.33
C PRO A 363 -22.02 5.51 -5.64
N GLU A 364 -21.47 6.17 -6.68
CA GLU A 364 -21.26 5.55 -7.99
C GLU A 364 -19.86 4.93 -8.16
N SER A 365 -18.92 5.30 -7.28
CA SER A 365 -17.51 4.92 -7.43
C SER A 365 -17.00 4.05 -6.28
N PHE A 366 -17.66 4.10 -5.13
CA PHE A 366 -17.31 3.33 -3.94
C PHE A 366 -17.91 1.93 -3.98
N ILE A 367 -17.08 0.92 -3.70
CA ILE A 367 -17.48 -0.46 -3.45
C ILE A 367 -16.88 -0.88 -2.11
N GLY A 368 -17.73 -1.09 -1.11
CA GLY A 368 -17.32 -1.47 0.24
C GLY A 368 -17.39 -2.98 0.45
N ILE A 369 -16.37 -3.55 1.08
CA ILE A 369 -16.33 -4.96 1.50
C ILE A 369 -15.87 -5.01 2.95
N ALA A 370 -16.80 -5.32 3.87
CA ALA A 370 -16.49 -5.53 5.29
C ALA A 370 -16.09 -6.98 5.54
N VAL A 371 -14.83 -7.18 5.93
CA VAL A 371 -14.25 -8.50 6.19
C VAL A 371 -14.13 -8.71 7.69
N HIS A 372 -15.02 -9.50 8.25
CA HIS A 372 -15.01 -9.81 9.67
C HIS A 372 -13.95 -10.85 10.03
N GLY A 373 -13.20 -10.57 11.08
CA GLY A 373 -12.06 -11.38 11.51
C GLY A 373 -12.19 -11.97 12.91
N LYS A 374 -11.10 -12.54 13.40
CA LYS A 374 -11.02 -13.11 14.74
C LYS A 374 -10.29 -12.17 15.69
N MET A 375 -10.85 -11.95 16.87
CA MET A 375 -10.19 -11.32 18.01
C MET A 375 -10.12 -12.31 19.19
N ASN A 376 -10.71 -11.96 20.34
CA ASN A 376 -10.80 -12.85 21.50
C ASN A 376 -11.73 -14.04 21.29
N TYR A 377 -12.63 -13.94 20.31
CA TYR A 377 -13.54 -14.98 19.84
C TYR A 377 -13.69 -14.93 18.33
N ASP A 378 -14.23 -15.98 17.73
CA ASP A 378 -14.59 -15.95 16.32
C ASP A 378 -15.82 -15.06 16.13
N ASP A 379 -15.67 -14.03 15.31
CA ASP A 379 -16.74 -13.12 14.94
C ASP A 379 -17.91 -13.89 14.28
N PRO A 380 -19.18 -13.56 14.58
CA PRO A 380 -20.33 -14.25 13.99
C PRO A 380 -20.41 -14.14 12.46
N MET A 381 -19.79 -13.13 11.86
CA MET A 381 -19.79 -12.91 10.42
C MET A 381 -18.48 -13.32 9.72
N ARG A 382 -17.53 -13.88 10.46
CA ARG A 382 -16.24 -14.29 9.89
C ARG A 382 -16.42 -15.43 8.89
N ILE A 383 -15.85 -15.26 7.70
CA ILE A 383 -15.67 -16.31 6.68
C ILE A 383 -14.19 -16.67 6.53
N THR A 384 -13.90 -17.86 6.00
CA THR A 384 -12.52 -18.33 5.82
C THR A 384 -11.94 -17.97 4.47
N ASP A 385 -12.78 -17.61 3.52
CA ASP A 385 -12.42 -17.33 2.11
C ASP A 385 -11.44 -16.15 1.98
N TYR A 386 -11.47 -15.22 2.93
CA TYR A 386 -10.59 -14.06 3.01
C TYR A 386 -9.28 -14.28 3.80
N ASN A 387 -9.06 -15.45 4.40
CA ASN A 387 -7.88 -15.67 5.25
C ASN A 387 -6.56 -15.44 4.48
N SER A 388 -6.47 -15.83 3.21
CA SER A 388 -5.29 -15.62 2.38
C SER A 388 -5.05 -14.15 2.05
N VAL A 389 -6.10 -13.38 1.83
CA VAL A 389 -6.01 -11.92 1.59
C VAL A 389 -5.56 -11.21 2.85
N MET A 390 -6.09 -11.55 4.02
CA MET A 390 -5.66 -11.00 5.31
C MET A 390 -4.17 -11.23 5.56
N VAL A 391 -3.65 -12.40 5.21
CA VAL A 391 -2.21 -12.71 5.34
C VAL A 391 -1.39 -11.89 4.34
N MET A 392 -1.83 -11.80 3.09
CA MET A 392 -1.12 -11.04 2.05
C MET A 392 -1.11 -9.54 2.34
N ALA A 393 -2.21 -8.99 2.83
CA ALA A 393 -2.32 -7.59 3.20
C ALA A 393 -1.61 -7.26 4.53
N MET A 394 -1.05 -8.26 5.23
CA MET A 394 -0.41 -8.10 6.54
C MET A 394 -1.28 -7.34 7.54
N VAL A 395 -2.56 -7.70 7.64
CA VAL A 395 -3.49 -7.09 8.60
C VAL A 395 -2.98 -7.33 10.02
N GLN A 396 -2.48 -6.29 10.66
CA GLN A 396 -1.89 -6.37 12.01
C GLN A 396 -2.91 -6.08 13.12
N GLY A 397 -4.05 -5.50 12.78
CA GLY A 397 -5.09 -5.13 13.75
C GLY A 397 -6.36 -4.62 13.09
N TYR A 398 -7.37 -4.36 13.91
CA TYR A 398 -8.66 -3.82 13.50
C TYR A 398 -8.94 -2.47 14.19
N PRO A 399 -9.64 -1.53 13.52
CA PRO A 399 -9.98 -1.58 12.10
C PRO A 399 -8.76 -1.25 11.22
N SER A 400 -8.72 -1.81 10.04
CA SER A 400 -7.81 -1.40 8.98
C SER A 400 -8.51 -1.50 7.62
N ALA A 401 -8.10 -0.68 6.65
CA ALA A 401 -8.66 -0.71 5.32
C ALA A 401 -7.58 -0.68 4.25
N PHE A 402 -7.93 -1.19 3.07
CA PHE A 402 -7.09 -1.18 1.89
C PHE A 402 -7.93 -0.69 0.71
N ILE A 403 -7.50 0.39 0.07
CA ILE A 403 -8.13 0.88 -1.15
C ILE A 403 -7.44 0.20 -2.34
N ASN A 404 -8.19 -0.59 -3.10
CA ASN A 404 -7.70 -1.37 -4.25
C ASN A 404 -6.46 -2.23 -3.93
N ARG A 405 -6.31 -2.69 -2.67
CA ARG A 405 -5.14 -3.43 -2.15
C ARG A 405 -3.84 -2.64 -2.15
N GLY A 406 -3.94 -1.34 -2.06
CA GLY A 406 -2.81 -0.46 -1.75
C GLY A 406 -2.32 -0.62 -0.31
N PRO A 407 -1.56 0.35 0.22
CA PRO A 407 -1.10 0.34 1.61
C PRO A 407 -2.26 0.29 2.61
N SER A 408 -2.00 -0.27 3.80
CA SER A 408 -2.93 -0.26 4.92
C SER A 408 -3.15 1.16 5.42
N ILE A 409 -4.40 1.54 5.60
CA ILE A 409 -4.82 2.84 6.11
C ILE A 409 -5.84 2.67 7.25
N ASP A 410 -6.02 3.72 8.04
CA ASP A 410 -7.16 3.79 8.95
C ASP A 410 -8.44 4.07 8.14
N PRO A 411 -9.53 3.29 8.34
CA PRO A 411 -10.73 3.43 7.53
C PRO A 411 -11.49 4.75 7.73
N TYR A 412 -11.11 5.58 8.71
CA TYR A 412 -11.70 6.89 8.96
C TYR A 412 -10.70 8.04 8.74
N PHE A 413 -9.51 7.94 9.34
CA PHE A 413 -8.48 8.97 9.26
C PHE A 413 -7.62 8.87 7.99
N GLY A 414 -7.70 7.76 7.27
CA GLY A 414 -6.86 7.50 6.10
C GLY A 414 -5.37 7.41 6.44
N THR A 415 -4.53 7.82 5.51
CA THR A 415 -3.07 7.92 5.69
C THR A 415 -2.67 9.04 6.67
N SER A 416 -3.53 10.04 6.85
CA SER A 416 -3.28 11.20 7.74
C SER A 416 -3.21 10.84 9.22
N GLN A 417 -3.83 9.75 9.66
CA GLN A 417 -3.95 9.28 11.05
C GLN A 417 -4.57 10.29 12.06
N SER A 418 -4.83 11.53 11.66
CA SER A 418 -5.38 12.58 12.53
C SER A 418 -6.42 13.48 11.85
N LYS A 419 -6.52 13.45 10.52
CA LYS A 419 -7.51 14.24 9.78
C LYS A 419 -8.86 13.54 9.83
N LEU A 420 -9.89 14.25 10.34
CA LEU A 420 -11.25 13.74 10.29
C LEU A 420 -11.67 13.45 8.85
N LEU A 421 -12.19 12.25 8.61
CA LEU A 421 -12.55 11.74 7.28
C LEU A 421 -11.39 11.81 6.26
N GLY A 422 -10.13 11.64 6.71
CA GLY A 422 -8.97 11.62 5.81
C GLY A 422 -9.04 10.52 4.77
N VAL A 423 -9.79 9.45 5.04
CA VAL A 423 -10.08 8.37 4.08
C VAL A 423 -10.76 8.87 2.80
N LEU A 424 -11.52 9.98 2.84
CA LEU A 424 -12.14 10.56 1.64
C LEU A 424 -11.08 11.09 0.66
N ASP A 425 -10.01 11.72 1.16
CA ASP A 425 -8.92 12.21 0.32
C ASP A 425 -8.17 11.04 -0.35
N ASP A 426 -7.86 9.99 0.45
CA ASP A 426 -7.19 8.80 -0.06
C ASP A 426 -8.06 8.08 -1.11
N PHE A 427 -9.37 8.02 -0.87
CA PHE A 427 -10.31 7.44 -1.81
C PHE A 427 -10.42 8.26 -3.10
N GLU A 428 -10.55 9.60 -3.00
CA GLU A 428 -10.57 10.48 -4.17
C GLU A 428 -9.29 10.34 -5.00
N ALA A 429 -8.13 10.26 -4.36
CA ALA A 429 -6.84 10.02 -5.02
C ALA A 429 -6.78 8.67 -5.74
N SER A 430 -7.54 7.67 -5.28
CA SER A 430 -7.61 6.35 -5.92
C SER A 430 -8.44 6.30 -7.20
N LEU A 431 -9.30 7.30 -7.47
CA LEU A 431 -10.17 7.38 -8.64
C LEU A 431 -9.41 7.80 -9.92
N THR A 432 -8.44 6.99 -10.29
CA THR A 432 -7.60 7.16 -11.48
C THR A 432 -8.23 6.55 -12.73
N LEU A 433 -7.64 6.77 -13.89
CA LEU A 433 -8.00 6.04 -15.11
C LEU A 433 -7.83 4.54 -14.90
N THR A 434 -8.70 3.76 -15.53
CA THR A 434 -8.61 2.30 -15.57
C THR A 434 -8.48 1.81 -17.00
N GLU A 435 -7.83 0.70 -17.18
CA GLU A 435 -7.62 0.05 -18.46
C GLU A 435 -8.81 -0.80 -18.96
N ALA A 436 -9.82 -0.98 -18.10
CA ALA A 436 -10.99 -1.78 -18.46
C ALA A 436 -12.28 -1.27 -17.81
N GLU A 437 -13.38 -1.34 -18.54
CA GLU A 437 -14.74 -1.24 -18.00
C GLU A 437 -15.25 -2.62 -17.61
N MET A 438 -16.10 -2.67 -16.57
CA MET A 438 -16.69 -3.90 -16.07
C MET A 438 -18.18 -3.73 -15.79
N SER A 439 -18.93 -4.81 -16.04
CA SER A 439 -20.31 -4.94 -15.63
C SER A 439 -20.56 -6.33 -15.07
N VAL A 440 -21.40 -6.43 -14.04
CA VAL A 440 -21.76 -7.70 -13.39
C VAL A 440 -23.29 -7.86 -13.32
N TRP A 441 -23.78 -9.06 -13.62
CA TRP A 441 -25.21 -9.41 -13.58
C TRP A 441 -25.38 -10.69 -12.76
N PRO A 442 -25.62 -10.57 -11.45
CA PRO A 442 -25.98 -11.69 -10.59
C PRO A 442 -27.49 -11.90 -10.62
N GLU A 443 -27.93 -13.14 -10.85
CA GLU A 443 -29.34 -13.50 -10.91
C GLU A 443 -29.59 -14.84 -10.19
N TRP A 444 -30.64 -14.92 -9.40
CA TRP A 444 -31.07 -16.18 -8.81
C TRP A 444 -31.44 -17.22 -9.88
N ASN A 445 -31.16 -18.49 -9.63
CA ASN A 445 -31.81 -19.57 -10.36
C ASN A 445 -33.29 -19.69 -9.91
N GLU A 446 -34.09 -20.47 -10.64
CA GLU A 446 -35.53 -20.65 -10.38
C GLU A 446 -35.85 -21.12 -8.95
N SER A 447 -35.01 -21.99 -8.40
CA SER A 447 -35.16 -22.52 -7.04
C SER A 447 -34.62 -21.60 -5.95
N GLN A 448 -33.99 -20.50 -6.30
CA GLN A 448 -33.28 -19.59 -5.39
C GLN A 448 -32.24 -20.30 -4.47
N THR A 449 -31.57 -21.29 -5.02
CA THR A 449 -30.50 -22.04 -4.38
C THR A 449 -29.12 -21.69 -4.92
N GLU A 450 -29.07 -20.99 -6.04
CA GLU A 450 -27.84 -20.57 -6.68
C GLU A 450 -27.97 -19.16 -7.22
N ILE A 451 -26.87 -18.41 -7.23
CA ILE A 451 -26.74 -17.12 -7.91
C ILE A 451 -25.82 -17.31 -9.08
N ASN A 452 -26.35 -17.21 -10.30
CA ASN A 452 -25.58 -17.20 -11.53
C ASN A 452 -25.07 -15.80 -11.77
N VAL A 453 -23.78 -15.66 -12.07
CA VAL A 453 -23.11 -14.36 -12.23
C VAL A 453 -22.48 -14.32 -13.61
N ILE A 454 -22.89 -13.34 -14.40
CA ILE A 454 -22.27 -13.01 -15.68
C ILE A 454 -21.46 -11.73 -15.47
N THR A 455 -20.23 -11.70 -15.98
CA THR A 455 -19.36 -10.52 -15.93
C THR A 455 -18.82 -10.24 -17.32
N ASP A 456 -19.05 -9.03 -17.83
CA ASP A 456 -18.44 -8.54 -19.06
C ASP A 456 -17.35 -7.54 -18.73
N ILE A 457 -16.22 -7.70 -19.42
CA ILE A 457 -15.04 -6.85 -19.28
C ILE A 457 -14.61 -6.38 -20.66
N GLN A 458 -14.46 -5.05 -20.81
CA GLN A 458 -13.98 -4.43 -22.04
C GLN A 458 -12.67 -3.69 -21.76
N PHE A 459 -11.56 -4.20 -22.29
CA PHE A 459 -10.26 -3.54 -22.19
C PHE A 459 -10.13 -2.44 -23.25
N PHE A 460 -9.53 -1.31 -22.88
CA PHE A 460 -9.34 -0.16 -23.78
C PHE A 460 -7.98 -0.13 -24.45
N TYR A 461 -7.24 -1.23 -24.40
CA TYR A 461 -5.95 -1.38 -25.06
C TYR A 461 -5.73 -2.82 -25.52
N SER A 462 -4.78 -3.02 -26.43
CA SER A 462 -4.36 -4.34 -26.89
C SER A 462 -3.03 -4.72 -26.26
N SER A 463 -2.90 -6.00 -25.84
CA SER A 463 -1.67 -6.58 -25.32
C SER A 463 -1.62 -8.07 -25.63
N ASN A 464 -0.44 -8.61 -25.92
CA ASN A 464 -0.25 -10.05 -26.07
C ASN A 464 -0.41 -10.81 -24.75
N ASN A 465 -0.21 -10.13 -23.61
CA ASN A 465 -0.36 -10.64 -22.27
C ASN A 465 -1.69 -10.18 -21.67
N ALA A 466 -2.23 -10.99 -20.77
CA ALA A 466 -3.40 -10.64 -19.96
C ALA A 466 -3.12 -10.98 -18.49
N PRO A 467 -2.35 -10.13 -17.77
CA PRO A 467 -2.02 -10.39 -16.38
C PRO A 467 -3.19 -10.04 -15.44
N TYR A 468 -4.36 -10.56 -15.76
CA TYR A 468 -5.59 -10.28 -15.02
C TYR A 468 -6.36 -11.54 -14.71
N ALA A 469 -7.06 -11.51 -13.60
CA ALA A 469 -8.04 -12.53 -13.21
C ALA A 469 -9.22 -11.88 -12.48
N LEU A 470 -10.39 -12.52 -12.57
CA LEU A 470 -11.59 -12.10 -11.85
C LEU A 470 -11.69 -12.82 -10.51
N ALA A 471 -12.06 -12.06 -9.50
CA ALA A 471 -12.48 -12.57 -8.21
C ALA A 471 -13.89 -12.09 -7.88
N TYR A 472 -14.59 -12.84 -7.02
CA TYR A 472 -15.98 -12.50 -6.70
C TYR A 472 -16.22 -12.55 -5.20
N VAL A 473 -17.03 -11.61 -4.71
CA VAL A 473 -17.51 -11.57 -3.33
C VAL A 473 -19.02 -11.47 -3.31
N LEU A 474 -19.66 -12.33 -2.54
CA LEU A 474 -21.07 -12.21 -2.21
C LEU A 474 -21.19 -11.42 -0.90
N LEU A 475 -21.85 -10.29 -0.95
CA LEU A 475 -22.10 -9.41 0.18
C LEU A 475 -23.53 -9.53 0.67
N ALA A 476 -23.72 -9.32 1.96
CA ALA A 476 -25.02 -9.14 2.58
C ALA A 476 -25.07 -7.83 3.34
N ASP A 477 -26.16 -7.08 3.14
CA ASP A 477 -26.50 -5.90 3.95
C ASP A 477 -27.54 -6.28 5.01
N GLY A 478 -27.56 -5.53 6.13
CA GLY A 478 -28.58 -5.65 7.16
C GLY A 478 -28.41 -6.85 8.08
N LEU A 479 -27.22 -7.44 8.19
CA LEU A 479 -26.97 -8.54 9.12
C LEU A 479 -27.06 -8.08 10.56
N GLN A 480 -27.72 -8.88 11.40
CA GLN A 480 -27.87 -8.62 12.82
C GLN A 480 -28.08 -9.90 13.61
N GLY A 481 -27.92 -9.85 14.94
CA GLY A 481 -28.17 -10.97 15.81
C GLY A 481 -28.40 -10.54 17.26
N SER A 482 -29.14 -11.37 18.01
CA SER A 482 -29.48 -11.09 19.41
C SER A 482 -28.43 -11.55 20.43
N GLU A 483 -27.53 -12.43 20.01
CA GLU A 483 -26.51 -13.02 20.88
C GLU A 483 -25.36 -12.03 21.13
N SER A 484 -24.72 -12.14 22.29
CA SER A 484 -23.71 -11.15 22.73
C SER A 484 -22.50 -11.02 21.83
N ASN A 485 -22.18 -12.04 21.05
CA ASN A 485 -21.08 -11.96 20.07
C ASN A 485 -21.44 -11.17 18.80
N TRP A 486 -22.73 -10.85 18.59
CA TRP A 486 -23.18 -9.91 17.55
C TRP A 486 -23.14 -8.45 18.01
N TRP A 487 -22.98 -8.19 19.31
CA TRP A 487 -22.95 -6.83 19.82
C TRP A 487 -21.62 -6.19 19.49
N GLN A 488 -21.69 -4.99 18.93
CA GLN A 488 -20.49 -4.23 18.61
C GLN A 488 -19.89 -3.61 19.86
N THR A 489 -18.67 -3.94 20.19
CA THR A 489 -17.90 -3.23 21.23
C THR A 489 -17.61 -1.81 20.76
N ASN A 490 -17.79 -0.80 21.63
CA ASN A 490 -17.74 0.60 21.28
C ASN A 490 -16.92 1.40 22.29
N TYR A 491 -15.70 1.78 21.94
CA TYR A 491 -14.83 2.60 22.79
C TYR A 491 -15.10 4.10 22.68
N TYR A 492 -16.01 4.51 21.79
CA TYR A 492 -16.45 5.90 21.68
C TYR A 492 -17.65 6.20 22.59
N SER A 493 -18.20 5.21 23.31
CA SER A 493 -19.32 5.40 24.23
C SER A 493 -19.04 6.50 25.25
N GLY A 494 -19.89 7.54 25.28
CA GLY A 494 -19.76 8.65 26.21
C GLY A 494 -18.54 9.57 25.97
N ALA A 495 -17.80 9.41 24.86
CA ALA A 495 -16.70 10.32 24.52
C ALA A 495 -17.21 11.74 24.33
N THR A 496 -16.52 12.70 24.94
CA THR A 496 -16.82 14.13 24.84
C THR A 496 -15.88 14.81 23.85
N GLY A 497 -16.34 15.88 23.19
CA GLY A 497 -15.55 16.61 22.20
C GLY A 497 -15.66 16.09 20.77
N ALA A 498 -16.47 15.06 20.54
CA ALA A 498 -16.71 14.48 19.22
C ALA A 498 -17.93 15.06 18.50
N GLU A 499 -18.51 16.14 19.01
CA GLU A 499 -19.75 16.76 18.47
C GLU A 499 -19.57 17.26 17.03
N ASN A 500 -18.34 17.49 16.61
CA ASN A 500 -17.99 17.94 15.27
C ASN A 500 -17.33 16.80 14.43
N GLU A 501 -17.29 15.58 14.94
CA GLU A 501 -16.74 14.44 14.24
C GLU A 501 -17.86 13.74 13.43
N PRO A 502 -17.91 13.93 12.10
CA PRO A 502 -18.98 13.36 11.28
C PRO A 502 -18.99 11.84 11.39
N TYR A 503 -20.18 11.23 11.37
CA TYR A 503 -20.43 9.79 11.44
C TYR A 503 -19.97 9.11 12.75
N ILE A 504 -18.91 9.57 13.43
CA ILE A 504 -18.47 9.03 14.73
C ILE A 504 -19.39 9.47 15.87
N TYR A 505 -19.91 10.70 15.83
CA TYR A 505 -20.73 11.26 16.90
C TYR A 505 -21.89 10.35 17.31
N GLU A 506 -22.53 9.69 16.37
CA GLU A 506 -23.64 8.76 16.69
C GLU A 506 -23.22 7.62 17.64
N TYR A 507 -21.96 7.14 17.52
CA TYR A 507 -21.43 6.08 18.38
C TYR A 507 -21.12 6.59 19.80
N THR A 508 -20.88 7.88 20.00
CA THR A 508 -20.70 8.45 21.33
C THR A 508 -21.99 8.45 22.13
N GLN A 509 -23.15 8.42 21.45
CA GLN A 509 -24.48 8.38 22.05
C GLN A 509 -24.96 6.94 22.35
N LYS A 510 -24.22 5.93 21.88
CA LYS A 510 -24.53 4.51 22.10
C LYS A 510 -23.70 3.97 23.27
N GLY A 511 -24.16 2.86 23.88
CA GLY A 511 -23.45 2.20 24.99
C GLY A 511 -22.14 1.55 24.56
N GLU A 512 -21.33 1.12 25.54
CA GLU A 512 -20.07 0.36 25.31
C GLU A 512 -20.28 -0.93 24.53
N GLN A 513 -21.51 -1.44 24.52
CA GLN A 513 -21.96 -2.59 23.72
C GLN A 513 -23.22 -2.17 22.95
N ILE A 514 -23.08 -2.07 21.62
CA ILE A 514 -24.22 -1.74 20.75
C ILE A 514 -24.92 -3.05 20.39
N LYS A 515 -26.10 -3.26 21.00
CA LYS A 515 -26.84 -4.53 20.91
C LYS A 515 -27.70 -4.65 19.65
N ASP A 516 -28.03 -3.54 19.07
CA ASP A 516 -28.89 -3.39 17.90
C ASP A 516 -28.09 -2.95 16.65
N MET A 517 -26.78 -3.28 16.63
CA MET A 517 -25.94 -3.01 15.48
C MET A 517 -26.44 -3.76 14.25
N VAL A 518 -26.50 -3.03 13.15
CA VAL A 518 -26.80 -3.57 11.82
C VAL A 518 -25.53 -3.46 10.98
N TYR A 519 -25.16 -4.54 10.31
CA TYR A 519 -23.93 -4.65 9.56
C TYR A 519 -24.23 -4.71 8.06
N ASP A 520 -23.61 -3.80 7.29
CA ASP A 520 -23.73 -3.70 5.85
C ASP A 520 -22.39 -4.03 5.16
N HIS A 521 -22.45 -4.29 3.87
CA HIS A 521 -21.29 -4.66 3.04
C HIS A 521 -20.53 -5.92 3.48
N VAL A 522 -21.16 -6.79 4.27
CA VAL A 522 -20.48 -7.94 4.88
C VAL A 522 -20.18 -9.01 3.85
N ALA A 523 -18.92 -9.39 3.72
CA ALA A 523 -18.51 -10.53 2.88
C ALA A 523 -19.01 -11.84 3.53
N ILE A 524 -19.91 -12.55 2.84
CA ILE A 524 -20.50 -13.80 3.34
C ILE A 524 -20.03 -15.04 2.57
N MET A 525 -19.58 -14.88 1.34
CA MET A 525 -18.86 -15.87 0.52
C MET A 525 -17.90 -15.16 -0.41
N ALA A 526 -16.82 -15.81 -0.79
CA ALA A 526 -15.91 -15.27 -1.78
C ALA A 526 -15.31 -16.38 -2.66
N LYS A 527 -14.86 -16.00 -3.86
CA LYS A 527 -14.23 -16.91 -4.81
C LYS A 527 -12.91 -16.31 -5.28
N ASP A 528 -11.85 -17.05 -5.01
CA ASP A 528 -10.48 -16.77 -5.47
C ASP A 528 -10.03 -15.32 -5.24
N VAL A 529 -10.45 -14.74 -4.10
CA VAL A 529 -10.20 -13.32 -3.79
C VAL A 529 -8.72 -12.99 -3.65
N ALA A 530 -7.85 -13.96 -3.42
CA ALA A 530 -6.39 -13.73 -3.30
C ALA A 530 -5.74 -13.47 -4.66
N GLU A 531 -5.92 -14.38 -5.60
CA GLU A 531 -5.20 -14.41 -6.88
C GLU A 531 -6.10 -14.24 -8.10
N GLY A 532 -7.42 -14.34 -7.90
CA GLY A 532 -8.41 -14.40 -8.96
C GLY A 532 -8.51 -15.80 -9.61
N ILE A 533 -9.63 -16.04 -10.30
CA ILE A 533 -9.92 -17.28 -11.00
C ILE A 533 -9.00 -17.39 -12.23
N LYS A 534 -8.12 -18.38 -12.22
CA LYS A 534 -7.15 -18.60 -13.30
C LYS A 534 -7.86 -18.82 -14.64
N GLY A 535 -7.48 -18.03 -15.64
CA GLY A 535 -8.02 -18.13 -17.00
C GLY A 535 -9.38 -17.46 -17.19
N SER A 536 -9.87 -16.71 -16.20
CA SER A 536 -11.09 -15.90 -16.33
C SER A 536 -10.94 -14.73 -17.30
N ILE A 537 -9.72 -14.32 -17.60
CA ILE A 537 -9.38 -13.35 -18.65
C ILE A 537 -8.44 -14.05 -19.64
N ALA A 538 -8.81 -14.01 -20.91
CA ALA A 538 -8.04 -14.64 -21.99
C ALA A 538 -7.05 -13.66 -22.64
N ALA A 539 -5.86 -14.16 -22.98
CA ALA A 539 -4.91 -13.49 -23.85
C ALA A 539 -5.12 -13.92 -25.31
N PRO A 540 -4.83 -13.05 -26.33
CA PRO A 540 -4.42 -11.65 -26.16
C PRO A 540 -5.59 -10.72 -25.77
N LEU A 541 -5.29 -9.58 -25.15
CA LEU A 541 -6.25 -8.50 -25.00
C LEU A 541 -6.40 -7.79 -26.34
N VAL A 542 -7.64 -7.49 -26.71
CA VAL A 542 -7.98 -6.73 -27.92
C VAL A 542 -8.75 -5.50 -27.50
N ALA A 543 -8.26 -4.31 -27.88
CA ALA A 543 -8.89 -3.04 -27.55
C ALA A 543 -10.37 -3.04 -27.97
N ASP A 544 -11.23 -2.57 -27.07
CA ASP A 544 -12.68 -2.43 -27.22
C ASP A 544 -13.46 -3.75 -27.42
N ALA A 545 -12.77 -4.91 -27.39
CA ALA A 545 -13.45 -6.20 -27.40
C ALA A 545 -13.91 -6.59 -25.99
N VAL A 546 -15.11 -7.13 -25.91
CA VAL A 546 -15.70 -7.61 -24.64
C VAL A 546 -15.30 -9.06 -24.42
N GLN A 547 -14.82 -9.37 -23.25
CA GLN A 547 -14.66 -10.74 -22.75
C GLN A 547 -15.74 -11.02 -21.70
N ARG A 548 -16.32 -12.21 -21.74
CA ARG A 548 -17.34 -12.65 -20.80
C ARG A 548 -16.84 -13.79 -19.93
N HIS A 549 -17.12 -13.70 -18.63
CA HIS A 549 -16.89 -14.78 -17.70
C HIS A 549 -18.16 -15.08 -16.90
N GLU A 550 -18.40 -16.37 -16.65
CA GLU A 550 -19.55 -16.85 -15.89
C GLU A 550 -19.11 -17.64 -14.67
N THR A 551 -19.80 -17.45 -13.55
CA THR A 551 -19.59 -18.22 -12.32
C THR A 551 -20.90 -18.36 -11.55
N THR A 552 -20.93 -19.24 -10.53
CA THR A 552 -22.15 -19.49 -9.75
C THR A 552 -21.80 -19.57 -8.27
N PHE A 553 -22.54 -18.88 -7.40
CA PHE A 553 -22.52 -19.12 -5.98
C PHE A 553 -23.58 -20.17 -5.63
N ASP A 554 -23.16 -21.30 -5.06
CA ASP A 554 -24.06 -22.35 -4.56
C ASP A 554 -24.45 -22.04 -3.11
N LEU A 555 -25.72 -21.77 -2.89
CA LEU A 555 -26.32 -21.49 -1.58
C LEU A 555 -27.33 -22.57 -1.17
N SER A 556 -27.32 -23.74 -1.83
CA SER A 556 -28.27 -24.84 -1.57
C SER A 556 -28.20 -25.36 -0.12
N ASN A 557 -27.02 -25.23 0.52
CA ASN A 557 -26.79 -25.61 1.92
C ASN A 557 -26.85 -24.41 2.87
N GLY A 558 -27.37 -23.26 2.42
CA GLY A 558 -27.28 -22.00 3.15
C GLY A 558 -25.86 -21.41 3.17
N VAL A 559 -25.69 -20.28 3.83
CA VAL A 559 -24.37 -19.63 4.04
C VAL A 559 -24.13 -19.54 5.54
N THR A 560 -23.04 -20.17 5.98
CA THR A 560 -22.71 -20.24 7.41
C THR A 560 -21.32 -19.68 7.66
N SER A 561 -21.18 -18.81 8.67
CA SER A 561 -19.88 -18.31 9.11
C SER A 561 -18.99 -19.42 9.70
N ALA A 562 -17.71 -19.09 9.92
CA ALA A 562 -16.79 -19.96 10.65
C ALA A 562 -17.29 -20.29 12.08
N SER A 563 -18.06 -19.39 12.70
CA SER A 563 -18.71 -19.56 14.01
C SER A 563 -20.07 -20.24 13.96
N LYS A 564 -20.49 -20.74 12.79
CA LYS A 564 -21.73 -21.48 12.55
C LYS A 564 -23.01 -20.63 12.65
N PHE A 565 -22.94 -19.33 12.43
CA PHE A 565 -24.10 -18.47 12.29
C PHE A 565 -24.58 -18.43 10.84
N ASN A 566 -25.90 -18.32 10.66
CA ASN A 566 -26.50 -18.14 9.34
C ASN A 566 -26.26 -16.71 8.86
N LEU A 567 -25.60 -16.59 7.72
CA LEU A 567 -25.31 -15.30 7.05
C LEU A 567 -26.29 -15.01 5.90
N LEU A 568 -27.12 -15.98 5.51
CA LEU A 568 -28.18 -15.78 4.52
C LEU A 568 -29.48 -15.39 5.25
N GLN A 569 -29.50 -14.19 5.86
CA GLN A 569 -30.64 -13.71 6.64
C GLN A 569 -31.76 -13.13 5.76
N ASP A 570 -31.38 -12.35 4.73
CA ASP A 570 -32.32 -11.74 3.79
C ASP A 570 -31.78 -11.83 2.36
N LYS A 571 -32.40 -12.64 1.53
CA LYS A 571 -32.00 -12.83 0.12
C LYS A 571 -32.15 -11.57 -0.74
N SER A 572 -33.01 -10.63 -0.33
CA SER A 572 -33.21 -9.35 -1.06
C SER A 572 -32.11 -8.32 -0.80
N LYS A 573 -31.24 -8.59 0.18
CA LYS A 573 -30.14 -7.72 0.60
C LYS A 573 -28.78 -8.21 0.10
N LEU A 574 -28.75 -9.14 -0.83
CA LEU A 574 -27.52 -9.68 -1.39
C LEU A 574 -27.03 -8.84 -2.57
N LYS A 575 -25.73 -8.69 -2.65
CA LYS A 575 -25.02 -8.05 -3.78
C LYS A 575 -23.84 -8.93 -4.17
N VAL A 576 -23.44 -8.86 -5.43
CA VAL A 576 -22.20 -9.47 -5.92
C VAL A 576 -21.25 -8.38 -6.36
N VAL A 577 -20.02 -8.46 -5.86
CA VAL A 577 -18.87 -7.70 -6.34
C VAL A 577 -18.03 -8.59 -7.22
N ALA A 578 -17.73 -8.13 -8.44
CA ALA A 578 -16.71 -8.70 -9.32
C ALA A 578 -15.51 -7.76 -9.32
N MET A 579 -14.30 -8.30 -9.03
CA MET A 579 -13.06 -7.55 -8.97
C MET A 579 -12.11 -8.02 -10.08
N LEU A 580 -11.55 -7.09 -10.86
CA LEU A 580 -10.47 -7.36 -11.80
C LEU A 580 -9.13 -7.18 -11.09
N ILE A 581 -8.43 -8.27 -10.86
CA ILE A 581 -7.14 -8.29 -10.15
C ILE A 581 -6.01 -8.36 -11.16
N ASN A 582 -5.02 -7.50 -11.03
CA ASN A 582 -3.73 -7.67 -11.69
C ASN A 582 -2.95 -8.78 -10.98
N THR A 583 -2.69 -9.89 -11.65
CA THR A 583 -2.05 -11.09 -11.06
C THR A 583 -0.55 -10.92 -10.79
N GLU A 584 0.08 -9.88 -11.33
CA GLU A 584 1.50 -9.57 -11.09
C GLU A 584 1.68 -8.70 -9.85
N THR A 585 0.75 -7.76 -9.62
CA THR A 585 0.84 -6.80 -8.50
C THR A 585 -0.08 -7.13 -7.33
N GLY A 586 -1.18 -7.85 -7.58
CA GLY A 586 -2.25 -8.08 -6.62
C GLY A 586 -3.26 -6.92 -6.51
N GLU A 587 -3.05 -5.82 -7.24
CA GLU A 587 -3.93 -4.65 -7.22
C GLU A 587 -5.30 -4.97 -7.85
N ILE A 588 -6.37 -4.42 -7.25
CA ILE A 588 -7.70 -4.39 -7.88
C ILE A 588 -7.73 -3.22 -8.87
N VAL A 589 -7.75 -3.54 -10.17
CA VAL A 589 -7.67 -2.57 -11.26
C VAL A 589 -8.98 -1.83 -11.47
N ASN A 590 -10.09 -2.55 -11.39
CA ASN A 590 -11.46 -2.04 -11.42
C ASN A 590 -12.39 -3.07 -10.80
N ALA A 591 -13.62 -2.66 -10.49
CA ALA A 591 -14.64 -3.58 -9.98
C ALA A 591 -16.06 -3.17 -10.43
N ALA A 592 -16.99 -4.11 -10.28
CA ALA A 592 -18.41 -3.88 -10.48
C ALA A 592 -19.20 -4.50 -9.33
N GLU A 593 -20.17 -3.76 -8.80
CA GLU A 593 -21.12 -4.25 -7.79
C GLU A 593 -22.55 -4.19 -8.34
N ARG A 594 -23.35 -5.20 -8.01
CA ARG A 594 -24.79 -5.18 -8.29
C ARG A 594 -25.58 -6.05 -7.31
N ALA A 595 -26.79 -5.58 -6.97
CA ALA A 595 -27.77 -6.37 -6.22
C ALA A 595 -28.20 -7.62 -7.03
N VAL A 596 -28.45 -8.72 -6.33
CA VAL A 596 -28.88 -9.98 -6.96
C VAL A 596 -30.30 -9.83 -7.50
N GLY A 597 -30.45 -10.00 -8.81
CA GLY A 597 -31.73 -9.95 -9.52
C GLY A 597 -32.58 -11.19 -9.27
N THR A 598 -33.92 -11.05 -9.42
CA THR A 598 -34.85 -12.18 -9.37
C THR A 598 -34.78 -12.97 -10.70
N PHE A 599 -35.03 -14.29 -10.62
CA PHE A 599 -35.09 -15.16 -11.79
C PHE A 599 -36.10 -14.63 -12.83
N GLY A 600 -35.67 -14.59 -14.10
CA GLY A 600 -36.53 -14.23 -15.20
C GLY A 600 -36.86 -12.74 -15.32
N THR A 601 -36.22 -11.84 -14.60
CA THR A 601 -36.36 -10.38 -14.81
C THR A 601 -35.77 -9.93 -16.13
N GLY A 602 -35.15 -10.89 -16.86
CA GLY A 602 -34.79 -10.73 -18.28
C GLY A 602 -33.97 -9.48 -18.55
N ILE A 603 -32.80 -9.35 -17.91
CA ILE A 603 -31.77 -8.57 -18.56
C ILE A 603 -31.26 -9.46 -19.70
N SER A 604 -31.98 -9.44 -20.84
CA SER A 604 -31.38 -9.86 -22.07
C SER A 604 -30.15 -8.97 -22.24
N VAL A 605 -28.98 -9.57 -22.11
CA VAL A 605 -27.72 -8.92 -22.45
C VAL A 605 -27.90 -8.46 -23.88
N VAL A 606 -28.07 -7.16 -24.06
CA VAL A 606 -28.12 -6.58 -25.41
C VAL A 606 -26.71 -6.77 -25.93
N ASP A 607 -26.54 -7.67 -26.88
CA ASP A 607 -25.32 -7.80 -27.66
C ASP A 607 -24.95 -6.37 -28.14
N PRO A 608 -23.80 -5.82 -27.77
CA PRO A 608 -23.40 -4.47 -28.17
C PRO A 608 -23.36 -4.31 -29.70
N SER A 609 -23.39 -5.40 -30.45
CA SER A 609 -23.43 -5.41 -31.92
C SER A 609 -24.79 -5.12 -32.53
N GLU A 610 -25.90 -5.06 -31.73
CA GLU A 610 -27.22 -4.78 -32.27
C GLU A 610 -27.93 -3.59 -31.62
N LYS A 611 -27.94 -2.50 -32.36
CA LYS A 611 -28.73 -1.28 -32.29
C LYS A 611 -28.21 -0.15 -31.39
N GLU A 612 -27.68 0.82 -32.11
CA GLU A 612 -27.57 2.20 -31.64
C GLU A 612 -28.91 2.65 -31.00
N VAL A 613 -28.94 2.79 -29.66
CA VAL A 613 -30.13 3.24 -28.94
C VAL A 613 -30.38 4.70 -29.27
N LYS A 614 -31.40 4.99 -30.09
CA LYS A 614 -31.71 6.34 -30.56
C LYS A 614 -32.88 6.94 -29.78
N GLU A 615 -32.88 8.25 -29.65
CA GLU A 615 -34.02 9.00 -29.16
C GLU A 615 -35.20 8.82 -30.15
N VAL A 616 -36.34 8.34 -29.66
CA VAL A 616 -37.55 8.16 -30.45
C VAL A 616 -38.61 9.21 -30.15
N ALA A 617 -38.58 9.81 -28.96
CA ALA A 617 -39.47 10.91 -28.62
C ALA A 617 -38.92 11.70 -27.43
N ARG A 618 -39.28 12.97 -27.37
CA ARG A 618 -38.91 13.89 -26.30
C ARG A 618 -40.13 14.61 -25.77
N TYR A 619 -40.19 14.84 -24.47
CA TYR A 619 -41.31 15.46 -23.79
C TYR A 619 -40.83 16.49 -22.78
N THR A 620 -41.66 17.49 -22.50
CA THR A 620 -41.51 18.33 -21.30
C THR A 620 -41.82 17.52 -20.04
N ILE A 621 -41.52 18.06 -18.87
CA ILE A 621 -41.87 17.44 -17.58
C ILE A 621 -43.38 17.26 -17.40
N ASP A 622 -44.18 18.10 -18.08
CA ASP A 622 -45.65 18.07 -18.07
C ASP A 622 -46.23 17.13 -19.16
N GLY A 623 -45.37 16.36 -19.85
CA GLY A 623 -45.78 15.34 -20.81
C GLY A 623 -46.07 15.87 -22.22
N VAL A 624 -45.79 17.14 -22.54
CA VAL A 624 -45.96 17.70 -23.90
C VAL A 624 -44.78 17.22 -24.78
N GLN A 625 -45.09 16.64 -25.94
CA GLN A 625 -44.08 16.17 -26.87
C GLN A 625 -43.33 17.35 -27.52
N LEU A 626 -42.03 17.22 -27.59
CA LEU A 626 -41.10 18.19 -28.17
C LEU A 626 -40.51 17.66 -29.47
N SER A 627 -40.44 18.51 -30.49
CA SER A 627 -39.79 18.21 -31.77
C SER A 627 -38.26 18.45 -31.76
N ALA A 628 -37.76 19.14 -30.75
CA ALA A 628 -36.33 19.43 -30.54
C ALA A 628 -36.03 19.63 -29.05
N PRO A 629 -34.75 19.56 -28.61
CA PRO A 629 -34.39 19.88 -27.24
C PRO A 629 -34.82 21.28 -26.81
N ALA A 630 -35.57 21.38 -25.71
CA ALA A 630 -35.99 22.65 -25.13
C ALA A 630 -35.26 22.91 -23.81
N LYS A 631 -34.98 24.18 -23.52
CA LYS A 631 -34.32 24.60 -22.27
C LYS A 631 -35.04 24.05 -21.03
N GLY A 632 -34.32 23.49 -20.11
CA GLY A 632 -34.85 22.90 -18.89
C GLY A 632 -34.82 21.37 -18.92
N ILE A 633 -35.70 20.74 -18.13
CA ILE A 633 -35.77 19.28 -18.01
C ILE A 633 -36.61 18.71 -19.18
N ASN A 634 -35.99 17.80 -19.95
CA ASN A 634 -36.67 17.04 -20.98
C ASN A 634 -36.69 15.56 -20.58
N ILE A 635 -37.80 14.89 -20.82
CA ILE A 635 -37.97 13.44 -20.70
C ILE A 635 -37.79 12.83 -22.08
N VAL A 636 -36.75 12.05 -22.25
CA VAL A 636 -36.39 11.45 -23.56
C VAL A 636 -36.73 9.97 -23.54
N LYS A 637 -37.60 9.51 -24.45
CA LYS A 637 -37.87 8.11 -24.66
C LYS A 637 -36.91 7.55 -25.72
N MET A 638 -36.26 6.45 -25.40
CA MET A 638 -35.24 5.80 -26.21
C MET A 638 -35.86 4.62 -27.00
N SER A 639 -35.19 4.19 -28.07
CA SER A 639 -35.61 3.08 -28.92
C SER A 639 -35.64 1.72 -28.23
N ASP A 640 -34.94 1.57 -27.13
CA ASP A 640 -34.93 0.39 -26.26
C ASP A 640 -36.08 0.37 -25.25
N GLY A 641 -36.98 1.39 -25.29
CA GLY A 641 -38.09 1.53 -24.36
C GLY A 641 -37.75 2.25 -23.05
N THR A 642 -36.48 2.54 -22.79
CA THR A 642 -36.06 3.28 -21.61
C THR A 642 -36.44 4.75 -21.71
N THR A 643 -36.49 5.43 -20.53
CA THR A 643 -36.75 6.87 -20.45
C THR A 643 -35.62 7.54 -19.70
N ARG A 644 -35.08 8.62 -20.28
CA ARG A 644 -33.98 9.40 -19.68
C ARG A 644 -34.43 10.82 -19.37
N LYS A 645 -33.99 11.35 -18.24
CA LYS A 645 -34.15 12.77 -17.86
C LYS A 645 -32.90 13.53 -18.33
N VAL A 646 -33.09 14.49 -19.25
CA VAL A 646 -31.99 15.27 -19.82
C VAL A 646 -32.19 16.75 -19.45
N VAL A 647 -31.18 17.38 -18.89
CA VAL A 647 -31.16 18.82 -18.59
C VAL A 647 -30.49 19.55 -19.75
N VAL A 648 -31.27 20.33 -20.51
CA VAL A 648 -30.76 21.15 -21.60
C VAL A 648 -30.39 22.52 -21.08
N LYS A 649 -29.09 22.83 -21.08
CA LYS A 649 -28.51 24.16 -20.77
C LYS A 649 -28.42 24.91 -22.12
N GLN A 650 -28.76 26.17 -22.14
CA GLN A 650 -28.44 27.03 -23.31
C GLN A 650 -26.98 27.45 -23.24
#